data_504fac473f38ac4f2255fe80bf46d1a5
#
_entry.id   504fac473f38ac4f2255fe80bf46d1a5
#
_cell.length_a   1.000
_cell.length_b   1.000
_cell.length_c   1.000
_cell.angle_alpha   90.00
_cell.angle_beta   90.00
_cell.angle_gamma   90.00
#
_symmetry.space_group_name_H-M   'P 1'
#
loop_
_entity.id
_entity.type
_entity.pdbx_description
1 polymer ?
#
loop_
_entity_poly.entity_id
_entity_poly.type
_entity_poly.pdbx_seq_one_letter_code
_entity_poly.pdbx_strand_id
1 'polypeptide(L)'
;MKWKKMTALFLCGAMTAGLFAGCAKGEEKKGENKDKKEVRGGYVEEELKGPWGEEELYLGSFLNKEKQLSVYTQKEQEGEGIKVYSYTQQGKDDWKKQEETWVEERIDADTYVNYLLQGEDQNLYLMTNDVVEMDESGMTTSEDGEVLLPPQPTYLYRHTSEGETQEVPVESLDLAYQEQHGGFMPYYLGVAENGTIALVEAISSNIVLYDGATGKETYTLPSHQILTNSDGMIRLSGNTVTTLGQDQKSLVSYDVTTGEETSQTKVEGAESGFGFLDVTEDGTYYIASDKGISVYKENGSIGEQIYDGSRGSMGETAGSLTIKNFLAAREQEFYGVYESYPANTFSVCRYYYDKHMSTKTEKTLSVYGLYESGMAEAAVRAFEKKHPEVDVDYQYAMKREEGNPEDYIDALNTSLLNQEGADVLFLDDLPVDSYIEKGILEDLTAFVDQKVKEQALVSGVAEGMKKDGKLYELPATFRLPVFYGTEEAIATLDSLESVKQFLEAHPGEKIVGAAAYEQIAYLLFAVNYEQLKKEDGTFSQEKIAELLKLSRQLIDESQSEDMEMQWGTYFKNRIVAGNTMSPFSGIGMMELYEDTSFTGVDDLYGLAQISLICDVLETQPGLSIQNPHQLYLPGNRMGINASSKEKELAEEFMEIMLSDEIQQQDFVEGLPVRTESLEKLADIAEKGAGEEMFSIGFTGGEMHSYGYPTREQITPVLEMAKGVKTPLVIELSVRKTFLECAEQYFGGTISAEEAAKTLGEKMDLYLSE
;
A
#
# COMPACT_ATOMS: atom_id res chain seq x y z
N MET A 1 36.30 -22.72 17.71
CA MET A 1 35.06 -22.32 17.08
C MET A 1 33.84 -22.77 17.89
N LYS A 2 33.84 -22.58 19.22
CA LYS A 2 32.72 -22.96 20.14
C LYS A 2 32.31 -21.83 21.11
N TRP A 3 32.84 -20.62 20.92
CA TRP A 3 32.57 -19.50 21.86
C TRP A 3 31.70 -18.36 21.26
N LYS A 4 31.31 -18.42 19.99
CA LYS A 4 30.42 -17.41 19.38
C LYS A 4 28.94 -17.76 19.38
N LYS A 5 28.55 -18.99 19.74
CA LYS A 5 27.14 -19.40 19.84
C LYS A 5 26.51 -19.21 21.24
N MET A 6 27.31 -18.88 22.27
CA MET A 6 26.79 -18.62 23.61
C MET A 6 26.48 -17.15 23.90
N THR A 7 26.86 -16.22 23.03
CA THR A 7 26.62 -14.79 23.27
C THR A 7 25.29 -14.31 22.69
N ALA A 8 24.74 -15.02 21.72
CA ALA A 8 23.44 -14.68 21.14
C ALA A 8 22.25 -15.12 22.03
N LEU A 9 22.39 -16.22 22.76
CA LEU A 9 21.33 -16.68 23.69
C LEU A 9 21.25 -15.85 24.99
N PHE A 10 22.26 -15.04 25.30
CA PHE A 10 22.25 -14.19 26.50
C PHE A 10 21.71 -12.79 26.26
N LEU A 11 21.58 -12.34 24.97
CA LEU A 11 20.98 -11.05 24.64
C LEU A 11 19.45 -11.11 24.51
N CYS A 12 18.87 -12.20 24.06
CA CYS A 12 17.40 -12.35 24.04
C CYS A 12 16.77 -12.54 25.44
N GLY A 13 17.50 -13.12 26.39
CA GLY A 13 17.04 -13.28 27.77
C GLY A 13 17.16 -12.04 28.66
N ALA A 14 17.86 -10.99 28.19
CA ALA A 14 18.10 -9.78 28.99
C ALA A 14 17.13 -8.63 28.64
N MET A 15 16.42 -8.68 27.54
CA MET A 15 15.41 -7.66 27.19
C MET A 15 14.03 -7.92 27.81
N THR A 16 13.71 -9.17 28.14
CA THR A 16 12.44 -9.51 28.82
C THR A 16 12.49 -9.42 30.36
N ALA A 17 13.67 -9.25 30.96
CA ALA A 17 13.82 -9.12 32.42
C ALA A 17 13.99 -7.67 32.92
N GLY A 18 13.99 -6.67 32.01
CA GLY A 18 14.22 -5.26 32.35
C GLY A 18 12.98 -4.46 32.72
N LEU A 19 11.77 -4.98 32.50
CA LEU A 19 10.50 -4.26 32.75
C LEU A 19 9.76 -4.64 34.05
N PHE A 20 10.29 -5.54 34.86
CA PHE A 20 9.65 -5.97 36.14
C PHE A 20 10.47 -5.73 37.42
N ALA A 21 11.40 -4.79 37.46
CA ALA A 21 12.17 -4.49 38.65
C ALA A 21 12.05 -3.05 39.14
N GLY A 22 10.87 -2.66 39.55
CA GLY A 22 10.67 -1.35 40.17
C GLY A 22 9.32 -1.26 40.87
N CYS A 23 9.17 -1.93 42.01
CA CYS A 23 8.40 -1.55 43.18
C CYS A 23 8.05 -2.78 44.04
N ALA A 24 8.92 -3.13 44.97
CA ALA A 24 8.52 -3.96 46.09
C ALA A 24 9.31 -3.55 47.33
N LYS A 25 8.69 -2.71 48.15
CA LYS A 25 8.74 -2.74 49.62
C LYS A 25 7.83 -1.65 50.20
N GLY A 26 6.77 -2.07 50.82
CA GLY A 26 5.88 -1.22 51.63
C GLY A 26 4.69 -2.02 52.14
N GLU A 27 4.61 -2.19 53.41
CA GLU A 27 3.75 -3.07 54.21
C GLU A 27 2.26 -3.03 53.91
N GLU A 28 1.61 -4.20 54.06
CA GLU A 28 0.17 -4.40 54.03
C GLU A 28 -0.61 -3.48 55.00
N LYS A 29 -1.56 -2.74 54.46
CA LYS A 29 -2.79 -2.35 55.19
C LYS A 29 -3.99 -2.71 54.34
N LYS A 30 -4.75 -3.70 54.83
CA LYS A 30 -6.09 -4.01 54.35
C LYS A 30 -6.99 -2.77 54.50
N GLY A 31 -7.50 -2.28 53.39
CA GLY A 31 -8.57 -1.27 53.37
C GLY A 31 -9.20 -1.34 51.99
N GLU A 32 -10.47 -1.74 51.96
CA GLU A 32 -11.34 -1.70 50.77
C GLU A 32 -11.19 -0.37 50.06
N ASN A 33 -10.76 -0.42 48.79
CA ASN A 33 -10.91 0.72 47.92
C ASN A 33 -11.47 0.25 46.55
N LYS A 34 -12.69 0.61 46.30
CA LYS A 34 -13.38 0.44 45.04
C LYS A 34 -12.57 1.11 43.94
N ASP A 35 -12.49 0.44 42.79
CA ASP A 35 -11.84 0.80 41.55
C ASP A 35 -11.97 2.30 41.21
N LYS A 36 -10.94 3.06 41.52
CA LYS A 36 -10.74 4.31 40.82
C LYS A 36 -9.91 3.97 39.57
N LYS A 37 -10.55 4.04 38.38
CA LYS A 37 -9.82 4.07 37.11
C LYS A 37 -8.71 5.13 37.23
N GLU A 38 -7.49 4.72 36.99
CA GLU A 38 -6.37 5.66 36.97
C GLU A 38 -6.45 6.42 35.64
N VAL A 39 -6.99 7.61 35.66
CA VAL A 39 -7.13 8.49 34.52
C VAL A 39 -5.79 9.17 34.31
N ARG A 40 -5.08 8.85 33.21
CA ARG A 40 -3.77 9.45 32.88
C ARG A 40 -3.85 10.53 31.82
N GLY A 41 -4.99 10.64 31.10
CA GLY A 41 -5.14 11.46 29.91
C GLY A 41 -4.36 10.91 28.72
N GLY A 42 -4.76 11.26 27.52
CA GLY A 42 -4.11 10.88 26.26
C GLY A 42 -4.66 11.67 25.08
N TYR A 43 -4.01 11.55 23.94
CA TYR A 43 -4.52 12.14 22.69
C TYR A 43 -5.62 11.26 22.09
N VAL A 44 -6.63 11.91 21.55
CA VAL A 44 -7.80 11.31 20.90
C VAL A 44 -7.87 11.86 19.49
N GLU A 45 -8.12 10.97 18.54
CA GLU A 45 -8.51 11.32 17.17
C GLU A 45 -10.03 11.42 17.09
N GLU A 46 -10.51 12.43 16.39
CA GLU A 46 -11.91 12.67 16.12
C GLU A 46 -12.09 13.12 14.67
N GLU A 47 -12.78 12.34 13.87
CA GLU A 47 -13.15 12.73 12.52
C GLU A 47 -14.25 13.81 12.59
N LEU A 48 -14.01 14.93 11.93
CA LEU A 48 -14.92 16.08 11.90
C LEU A 48 -15.95 15.87 10.76
N LYS A 49 -17.22 15.99 11.10
CA LYS A 49 -18.31 15.99 10.12
C LYS A 49 -18.41 17.38 9.50
N GLY A 50 -17.77 17.56 8.36
CA GLY A 50 -17.89 18.79 7.58
C GLY A 50 -19.16 18.80 6.70
N PRO A 51 -19.63 19.99 6.28
CA PRO A 51 -20.83 20.14 5.44
C PRO A 51 -20.52 20.03 3.93
N TRP A 52 -19.33 19.61 3.54
CA TRP A 52 -18.96 19.35 2.15
C TRP A 52 -19.62 18.05 1.64
N GLY A 53 -19.90 18.01 0.32
CA GLY A 53 -20.48 16.85 -0.35
C GLY A 53 -19.43 15.83 -0.78
N GLU A 54 -19.84 14.60 -1.03
CA GLU A 54 -18.98 13.52 -1.53
C GLU A 54 -18.34 13.82 -2.90
N GLU A 55 -18.92 14.75 -3.66
CA GLU A 55 -18.43 15.17 -4.98
C GLU A 55 -17.52 16.42 -4.91
N GLU A 56 -17.23 16.92 -3.70
CA GLU A 56 -16.34 18.07 -3.51
C GLU A 56 -14.91 17.59 -3.33
N LEU A 57 -14.00 18.09 -4.17
CA LEU A 57 -12.57 17.81 -4.13
C LEU A 57 -11.84 18.79 -3.22
N TYR A 58 -10.86 18.34 -2.48
CA TYR A 58 -10.03 19.17 -1.61
C TYR A 58 -9.08 20.06 -2.43
N LEU A 59 -8.99 21.36 -2.06
CA LEU A 59 -8.07 22.32 -2.65
C LEU A 59 -6.99 22.82 -1.69
N GLY A 60 -7.33 22.94 -0.40
CA GLY A 60 -6.38 23.46 0.57
C GLY A 60 -7.01 23.67 1.94
N SER A 61 -6.18 23.79 2.96
CA SER A 61 -6.63 24.09 4.32
C SER A 61 -5.56 24.86 5.08
N PHE A 62 -6.00 25.71 5.99
CA PHE A 62 -5.12 26.51 6.86
C PHE A 62 -5.86 26.98 8.10
N LEU A 63 -5.11 27.50 9.07
CA LEU A 63 -5.64 28.11 10.29
C LEU A 63 -5.68 29.62 10.12
N ASN A 64 -6.85 30.25 10.34
CA ASN A 64 -6.96 31.67 10.35
C ASN A 64 -6.33 32.28 11.63
N LYS A 65 -6.36 33.63 11.79
CA LYS A 65 -5.80 34.31 12.96
C LYS A 65 -6.37 33.91 14.31
N GLU A 66 -7.63 33.49 14.31
CA GLU A 66 -8.32 32.95 15.49
C GLU A 66 -8.00 31.46 15.75
N LYS A 67 -7.08 30.87 14.93
CA LYS A 67 -6.74 29.46 14.93
C LYS A 67 -7.95 28.54 14.64
N GLN A 68 -8.88 29.04 13.83
CA GLN A 68 -9.99 28.22 13.30
C GLN A 68 -9.56 27.58 11.97
N LEU A 69 -9.92 26.32 11.79
CA LEU A 69 -9.65 25.61 10.56
C LEU A 69 -10.55 26.14 9.43
N SER A 70 -9.93 26.43 8.29
CA SER A 70 -10.61 26.70 7.02
C SER A 70 -10.23 25.65 6.01
N VAL A 71 -11.23 25.03 5.37
CA VAL A 71 -11.07 24.00 4.33
C VAL A 71 -11.67 24.56 3.04
N TYR A 72 -10.95 24.44 1.95
CA TYR A 72 -11.38 24.85 0.62
C TYR A 72 -11.61 23.63 -0.27
N THR A 73 -12.72 23.68 -1.01
CA THR A 73 -13.12 22.59 -1.90
C THR A 73 -13.54 23.14 -3.26
N GLN A 74 -13.47 22.29 -4.28
CA GLN A 74 -14.07 22.57 -5.57
C GLN A 74 -15.07 21.48 -5.96
N LYS A 75 -16.03 21.85 -6.82
CA LYS A 75 -17.01 20.95 -7.39
C LYS A 75 -17.36 21.38 -8.80
N GLU A 76 -17.35 20.46 -9.74
CA GLU A 76 -17.91 20.69 -11.06
C GLU A 76 -19.43 20.69 -11.00
N GLN A 77 -20.06 21.68 -11.60
CA GLN A 77 -21.51 21.81 -11.66
C GLN A 77 -21.97 21.91 -13.10
N GLU A 78 -22.80 20.96 -13.54
CA GLU A 78 -23.28 20.84 -14.92
C GLU A 78 -23.89 22.16 -15.41
N GLY A 79 -23.30 22.75 -16.45
CA GLY A 79 -23.74 24.01 -17.06
C GLY A 79 -23.34 25.29 -16.33
N GLU A 80 -22.72 25.23 -15.15
CA GLU A 80 -22.26 26.40 -14.36
C GLU A 80 -20.73 26.46 -14.21
N GLY A 81 -20.00 25.40 -14.62
CA GLY A 81 -18.55 25.29 -14.47
C GLY A 81 -18.11 24.87 -13.07
N ILE A 82 -16.86 25.22 -12.70
CA ILE A 82 -16.30 24.85 -11.40
C ILE A 82 -16.76 25.86 -10.33
N LYS A 83 -17.29 25.33 -9.25
CA LYS A 83 -17.65 26.08 -8.05
C LYS A 83 -16.65 25.82 -6.94
N VAL A 84 -16.25 26.87 -6.21
CA VAL A 84 -15.31 26.79 -5.10
C VAL A 84 -15.95 27.30 -3.81
N TYR A 85 -15.79 26.50 -2.75
CA TYR A 85 -16.33 26.80 -1.45
C TYR A 85 -15.24 26.82 -0.39
N SER A 86 -15.36 27.72 0.58
CA SER A 86 -14.62 27.65 1.83
C SER A 86 -15.53 27.29 2.98
N TYR A 87 -15.02 26.51 3.91
CA TYR A 87 -15.70 26.08 5.14
C TYR A 87 -14.81 26.46 6.32
N THR A 88 -15.25 27.45 7.12
CA THR A 88 -14.53 27.88 8.32
C THR A 88 -15.21 27.36 9.55
N GLN A 89 -14.48 26.60 10.36
CA GLN A 89 -14.97 26.01 11.60
C GLN A 89 -15.32 27.08 12.63
N GLN A 90 -16.54 27.10 13.13
CA GLN A 90 -17.01 27.99 14.19
C GLN A 90 -17.13 27.29 15.54
N GLY A 91 -17.32 25.98 15.51
CA GLY A 91 -17.44 25.08 16.65
C GLY A 91 -17.18 23.64 16.21
N LYS A 92 -17.38 22.64 17.07
CA LYS A 92 -17.06 21.25 16.79
C LYS A 92 -17.67 20.75 15.45
N ASP A 93 -18.98 20.96 15.25
CA ASP A 93 -19.73 20.56 14.07
C ASP A 93 -20.42 21.76 13.40
N ASP A 94 -19.97 22.97 13.69
CA ASP A 94 -20.54 24.21 13.16
C ASP A 94 -19.56 24.87 12.20
N TRP A 95 -19.98 25.02 10.94
CA TRP A 95 -19.15 25.51 9.85
C TRP A 95 -19.84 26.64 9.09
N LYS A 96 -19.10 27.69 8.82
CA LYS A 96 -19.53 28.78 7.95
C LYS A 96 -19.09 28.46 6.51
N LYS A 97 -20.07 28.21 5.63
CA LYS A 97 -19.83 28.05 4.19
C LYS A 97 -19.81 29.41 3.49
N GLN A 98 -18.89 29.57 2.55
CA GLN A 98 -18.79 30.76 1.69
C GLN A 98 -18.39 30.29 0.27
N GLU A 99 -18.95 30.94 -0.77
CA GLU A 99 -18.56 30.76 -2.16
C GLU A 99 -17.37 31.67 -2.49
N GLU A 100 -16.33 31.11 -3.12
CA GLU A 100 -15.05 31.78 -3.38
C GLU A 100 -14.91 32.18 -4.86
N THR A 101 -15.73 33.14 -5.27
CA THR A 101 -15.80 33.59 -6.68
C THR A 101 -14.47 34.09 -7.21
N TRP A 102 -13.59 34.61 -6.36
CA TRP A 102 -12.26 35.06 -6.79
C TRP A 102 -11.36 33.91 -7.28
N VAL A 103 -11.59 32.66 -6.80
CA VAL A 103 -10.93 31.46 -7.30
C VAL A 103 -11.62 30.99 -8.58
N GLU A 104 -12.97 30.91 -8.57
CA GLU A 104 -13.77 30.46 -9.71
C GLU A 104 -13.48 31.25 -11.00
N GLU A 105 -13.18 32.55 -10.88
CA GLU A 105 -12.81 33.42 -12.03
C GLU A 105 -11.45 33.08 -12.65
N ARG A 106 -10.66 32.18 -12.06
CA ARG A 106 -9.27 31.86 -12.42
C ARG A 106 -9.02 30.41 -12.74
N ILE A 107 -10.05 29.59 -12.65
CA ILE A 107 -9.96 28.16 -12.92
C ILE A 107 -11.09 27.74 -13.88
N ASP A 108 -10.79 26.81 -14.75
CA ASP A 108 -11.73 26.15 -15.65
C ASP A 108 -11.39 24.65 -15.75
N ALA A 109 -12.00 23.92 -16.68
CA ALA A 109 -11.79 22.49 -16.85
C ALA A 109 -10.34 22.13 -17.27
N ASP A 110 -9.63 23.09 -17.88
CA ASP A 110 -8.25 22.91 -18.34
C ASP A 110 -7.22 23.49 -17.35
N THR A 111 -7.66 23.86 -16.15
CA THR A 111 -6.81 24.47 -15.13
C THR A 111 -6.59 23.53 -13.95
N TYR A 112 -5.33 23.24 -13.63
CA TYR A 112 -4.97 22.50 -12.44
C TYR A 112 -4.61 23.46 -11.28
N VAL A 113 -5.18 23.24 -10.09
CA VAL A 113 -4.87 24.01 -8.89
C VAL A 113 -3.73 23.32 -8.15
N ASN A 114 -2.53 23.91 -8.17
CA ASN A 114 -1.38 23.38 -7.44
C ASN A 114 -1.47 23.68 -5.94
N TYR A 115 -1.78 24.91 -5.59
CA TYR A 115 -1.84 25.37 -4.20
C TYR A 115 -2.93 26.41 -3.97
N LEU A 116 -3.64 26.26 -2.86
CA LEU A 116 -4.48 27.28 -2.27
C LEU A 116 -4.15 27.36 -0.79
N LEU A 117 -3.53 28.45 -0.35
CA LEU A 117 -3.04 28.60 1.01
C LEU A 117 -3.18 30.04 1.54
N GLN A 118 -3.01 30.22 2.85
CA GLN A 118 -2.83 31.51 3.49
C GLN A 118 -1.34 31.73 3.79
N GLY A 119 -0.79 32.84 3.29
CA GLY A 119 0.57 33.29 3.65
C GLY A 119 0.67 33.79 5.09
N GLU A 120 1.88 33.84 5.62
CA GLU A 120 2.15 34.46 6.94
C GLU A 120 1.82 35.96 6.95
N ASP A 121 1.82 36.59 5.77
CA ASP A 121 1.35 38.00 5.54
C ASP A 121 -0.18 38.13 5.59
N GLN A 122 -0.90 37.02 5.85
CA GLN A 122 -2.35 36.91 5.99
C GLN A 122 -3.16 37.10 4.71
N ASN A 123 -2.54 37.16 3.55
CA ASN A 123 -3.24 37.13 2.28
C ASN A 123 -3.45 35.67 1.85
N LEU A 124 -4.45 35.41 0.96
CA LEU A 124 -4.66 34.13 0.32
C LEU A 124 -3.86 34.09 -0.98
N TYR A 125 -3.33 32.91 -1.28
CA TYR A 125 -2.55 32.66 -2.48
C TYR A 125 -3.11 31.46 -3.21
N LEU A 126 -3.29 31.62 -4.52
CA LEU A 126 -3.71 30.58 -5.45
C LEU A 126 -2.63 30.40 -6.51
N MET A 127 -2.12 29.20 -6.66
CA MET A 127 -1.22 28.83 -7.75
C MET A 127 -1.94 27.84 -8.67
N THR A 128 -1.94 28.16 -9.96
CA THR A 128 -2.55 27.33 -10.98
C THR A 128 -1.60 27.12 -12.15
N ASN A 129 -1.77 26.03 -12.88
CA ASN A 129 -1.17 25.87 -14.21
C ASN A 129 -2.23 25.40 -15.21
N ASP A 130 -2.07 25.82 -16.48
CA ASP A 130 -2.87 25.31 -17.56
C ASP A 130 -2.42 23.87 -17.90
N VAL A 131 -3.36 22.97 -18.14
CA VAL A 131 -3.08 21.62 -18.61
C VAL A 131 -2.57 21.72 -20.04
N VAL A 132 -1.30 21.39 -20.24
CA VAL A 132 -0.70 21.28 -21.57
C VAL A 132 -0.73 19.83 -21.99
N GLU A 133 -1.36 19.50 -23.12
CA GLU A 133 -1.23 18.17 -23.70
C GLU A 133 0.26 17.91 -23.98
N MET A 134 0.86 17.00 -23.21
CA MET A 134 2.24 16.58 -23.46
C MET A 134 2.25 15.66 -24.68
N ASP A 135 3.01 16.03 -25.70
CA ASP A 135 3.33 15.10 -26.79
C ASP A 135 4.32 14.04 -26.26
N GLU A 136 4.51 12.96 -27.04
CA GLU A 136 5.37 11.83 -26.68
C GLU A 136 6.84 12.21 -26.36
N SER A 137 7.25 13.46 -26.57
CA SER A 137 8.58 14.01 -26.33
C SER A 137 8.68 14.87 -25.05
N GLY A 138 7.72 14.83 -24.16
CA GLY A 138 7.50 15.75 -23.06
C GLY A 138 8.66 15.98 -22.07
N MET A 139 9.68 15.10 -22.04
CA MET A 139 10.93 15.34 -21.33
C MET A 139 12.10 15.40 -22.31
N THR A 140 12.82 16.51 -22.35
CA THR A 140 14.04 16.67 -23.13
C THR A 140 15.25 16.62 -22.22
N THR A 141 16.41 16.23 -22.78
CA THR A 141 17.66 16.26 -22.04
C THR A 141 18.52 17.39 -22.61
N SER A 142 19.07 18.24 -21.74
CA SER A 142 20.02 19.29 -22.12
C SER A 142 21.30 18.70 -22.71
N GLU A 143 22.15 19.54 -23.35
CA GLU A 143 23.46 19.14 -23.85
C GLU A 143 24.40 18.59 -22.73
N ASP A 144 24.15 18.98 -21.49
CA ASP A 144 24.87 18.54 -20.28
C ASP A 144 24.25 17.31 -19.62
N GLY A 145 23.15 16.75 -20.16
CA GLY A 145 22.47 15.52 -19.67
C GLY A 145 21.46 15.77 -18.56
N GLU A 146 21.06 17.01 -18.31
CA GLU A 146 19.98 17.34 -17.36
C GLU A 146 18.61 17.14 -18.00
N VAL A 147 17.67 16.57 -17.25
CA VAL A 147 16.28 16.43 -17.69
C VAL A 147 15.60 17.80 -17.64
N LEU A 148 15.07 18.26 -18.78
CA LEU A 148 14.33 19.49 -18.88
C LEU A 148 12.84 19.18 -18.99
N LEU A 149 12.04 19.78 -18.11
CA LEU A 149 10.58 19.74 -18.20
C LEU A 149 10.11 20.70 -19.30
N PRO A 150 9.02 20.40 -19.99
CA PRO A 150 8.40 21.33 -20.91
C PRO A 150 7.90 22.56 -20.16
N PRO A 151 7.98 23.78 -20.76
CA PRO A 151 7.40 24.97 -20.17
C PRO A 151 5.88 24.82 -19.96
N GLN A 152 5.40 25.18 -18.79
CA GLN A 152 3.98 25.16 -18.43
C GLN A 152 3.51 26.53 -17.99
N PRO A 153 2.44 27.10 -18.60
CA PRO A 153 1.85 28.34 -18.11
C PRO A 153 1.41 28.18 -16.65
N THR A 154 2.12 28.84 -15.75
CA THR A 154 1.87 28.76 -14.31
C THR A 154 1.65 30.16 -13.75
N TYR A 155 0.62 30.34 -12.95
CA TYR A 155 0.20 31.62 -12.44
C TYR A 155 0.13 31.60 -10.91
N LEU A 156 0.57 32.68 -10.26
CA LEU A 156 0.41 32.90 -8.83
C LEU A 156 -0.46 34.11 -8.61
N TYR A 157 -1.56 33.98 -7.88
CA TYR A 157 -2.48 35.06 -7.53
C TYR A 157 -2.43 35.30 -6.03
N ARG A 158 -2.47 36.60 -5.64
CA ARG A 158 -2.65 37.06 -4.27
C ARG A 158 -4.02 37.69 -4.11
N HIS A 159 -4.80 37.25 -3.14
CA HIS A 159 -6.08 37.81 -2.76
C HIS A 159 -6.00 38.39 -1.36
N THR A 160 -6.29 39.70 -1.22
CA THR A 160 -6.19 40.44 0.04
C THR A 160 -7.48 40.38 0.84
N SER A 161 -7.41 40.67 2.14
CA SER A 161 -8.59 40.77 3.01
C SER A 161 -9.56 41.88 2.61
N GLU A 162 -9.13 42.82 1.77
CA GLU A 162 -9.96 43.90 1.20
C GLU A 162 -10.72 43.48 -0.05
N GLY A 163 -10.49 42.23 -0.51
CA GLY A 163 -11.15 41.61 -1.68
C GLY A 163 -10.47 41.93 -3.01
N GLU A 164 -9.24 42.49 -2.98
CA GLU A 164 -8.47 42.73 -4.21
C GLU A 164 -7.66 41.47 -4.59
N THR A 165 -7.76 41.05 -5.84
CA THR A 165 -6.95 39.95 -6.39
C THR A 165 -6.01 40.48 -7.47
N GLN A 166 -4.73 40.13 -7.36
CA GLN A 166 -3.71 40.49 -8.35
C GLN A 166 -2.79 39.28 -8.63
N GLU A 167 -2.33 39.20 -9.86
CA GLU A 167 -1.25 38.26 -10.21
C GLU A 167 0.08 38.77 -9.59
N VAL A 168 0.83 37.81 -9.06
CA VAL A 168 2.15 38.06 -8.45
C VAL A 168 3.20 37.54 -9.45
N PRO A 169 4.01 38.39 -10.04
CA PRO A 169 5.05 37.95 -10.95
C PRO A 169 6.10 37.16 -10.14
N VAL A 170 6.48 35.99 -10.67
CA VAL A 170 7.59 35.17 -10.17
C VAL A 170 8.42 34.72 -11.38
N GLU A 171 9.71 34.99 -11.36
CA GLU A 171 10.59 34.88 -12.50
C GLU A 171 10.60 33.44 -13.09
N SER A 172 10.64 32.42 -12.25
CA SER A 172 10.63 31.02 -12.70
C SER A 172 9.27 30.51 -13.21
N LEU A 173 8.17 31.23 -12.91
CA LEU A 173 6.84 30.89 -13.44
C LEU A 173 6.55 31.60 -14.76
N ASP A 174 7.38 32.58 -15.16
CA ASP A 174 7.27 33.26 -16.45
C ASP A 174 7.59 32.30 -17.61
N LEU A 175 6.66 32.19 -18.55
CA LEU A 175 6.80 31.23 -19.67
C LEU A 175 8.05 31.48 -20.51
N ALA A 176 8.42 32.76 -20.75
CA ALA A 176 9.62 33.10 -21.52
C ALA A 176 10.90 32.76 -20.76
N TYR A 177 10.87 32.78 -19.42
CA TYR A 177 11.96 32.28 -18.61
C TYR A 177 12.08 30.74 -18.70
N GLN A 178 10.95 30.04 -18.60
CA GLN A 178 10.90 28.59 -18.70
C GLN A 178 11.35 28.08 -20.09
N GLU A 179 11.00 28.79 -21.17
CA GLU A 179 11.49 28.46 -22.52
C GLU A 179 13.02 28.50 -22.66
N GLN A 180 13.70 29.24 -21.81
CA GLN A 180 15.16 29.37 -21.84
C GLN A 180 15.88 28.45 -20.84
N HIS A 181 15.23 28.07 -19.74
CA HIS A 181 15.84 27.37 -18.61
C HIS A 181 15.22 25.99 -18.33
N GLY A 182 14.21 25.59 -19.07
CA GLY A 182 13.36 24.42 -18.79
C GLY A 182 12.14 24.80 -17.96
N GLY A 183 11.08 23.97 -18.02
CA GLY A 183 9.85 24.14 -17.25
C GLY A 183 10.11 24.07 -15.74
N PHE A 184 9.30 24.79 -15.00
CA PHE A 184 9.36 24.83 -13.54
C PHE A 184 8.15 24.11 -12.94
N MET A 185 8.37 23.09 -12.13
CA MET A 185 7.32 22.33 -11.45
C MET A 185 7.42 22.56 -9.94
N PRO A 186 6.53 23.40 -9.37
CA PRO A 186 6.58 23.71 -7.94
C PRO A 186 6.06 22.53 -7.10
N TYR A 187 6.85 22.10 -6.11
CA TYR A 187 6.48 21.09 -5.11
C TYR A 187 6.14 21.68 -3.74
N TYR A 188 6.35 22.97 -3.53
CA TYR A 188 5.99 23.69 -2.32
C TYR A 188 5.80 25.17 -2.64
N LEU A 189 4.83 25.78 -2.01
CA LEU A 189 4.61 27.21 -1.98
C LEU A 189 4.45 27.67 -0.53
N GLY A 190 5.21 28.70 -0.13
CA GLY A 190 5.02 29.42 1.12
C GLY A 190 5.25 30.90 0.93
N VAL A 191 4.54 31.73 1.68
CA VAL A 191 4.72 33.18 1.66
C VAL A 191 4.97 33.70 3.06
N ALA A 192 6.12 34.37 3.25
CA ALA A 192 6.57 34.87 4.53
C ALA A 192 5.82 36.17 4.96
N GLU A 193 5.94 36.51 6.24
CA GLU A 193 5.36 37.75 6.80
C GLU A 193 5.83 39.02 6.06
N ASN A 194 7.09 39.06 5.62
CA ASN A 194 7.64 40.14 4.83
C ASN A 194 7.27 40.13 3.34
N GLY A 195 6.47 39.13 2.89
CA GLY A 195 6.05 38.96 1.51
C GLY A 195 7.05 38.18 0.63
N THR A 196 8.14 37.65 1.17
CA THR A 196 9.04 36.74 0.43
C THR A 196 8.30 35.46 0.08
N ILE A 197 8.39 35.05 -1.19
CA ILE A 197 7.80 33.80 -1.70
C ILE A 197 8.88 32.72 -1.69
N ALA A 198 8.57 31.58 -1.10
CA ALA A 198 9.41 30.40 -1.11
C ALA A 198 8.76 29.33 -2.02
N LEU A 199 9.49 28.91 -3.04
CA LEU A 199 9.11 27.80 -3.92
C LEU A 199 10.15 26.70 -3.83
N VAL A 200 9.72 25.45 -3.92
CA VAL A 200 10.61 24.30 -4.11
C VAL A 200 10.45 23.79 -5.53
N GLU A 201 11.56 23.68 -6.21
CA GLU A 201 11.64 23.17 -7.57
C GLU A 201 11.86 21.65 -7.57
N ALA A 202 11.05 20.93 -8.37
CA ALA A 202 10.99 19.47 -8.38
C ALA A 202 12.32 18.77 -8.65
N ILE A 203 13.09 19.27 -9.61
CA ILE A 203 14.31 18.58 -10.08
C ILE A 203 15.47 18.83 -9.14
N SER A 204 15.72 20.12 -8.80
CA SER A 204 16.84 20.50 -7.94
C SER A 204 16.58 20.25 -6.46
N SER A 205 15.30 20.19 -6.07
CA SER A 205 14.85 20.13 -4.67
C SER A 205 15.36 21.27 -3.79
N ASN A 206 15.81 22.38 -4.39
CA ASN A 206 16.21 23.55 -3.66
C ASN A 206 15.02 24.44 -3.33
N ILE A 207 15.10 25.15 -2.22
CA ILE A 207 14.13 26.19 -1.89
C ILE A 207 14.62 27.49 -2.54
N VAL A 208 13.86 28.01 -3.49
CA VAL A 208 14.17 29.26 -4.16
C VAL A 208 13.30 30.36 -3.56
N LEU A 209 13.94 31.45 -3.09
CA LEU A 209 13.28 32.59 -2.48
C LEU A 209 13.16 33.75 -3.48
N TYR A 210 11.95 34.32 -3.59
CA TYR A 210 11.64 35.43 -4.47
C TYR A 210 11.16 36.65 -3.67
N ASP A 211 11.59 37.82 -4.06
CA ASP A 211 11.00 39.07 -3.58
C ASP A 211 9.56 39.19 -4.11
N GLY A 212 8.57 39.20 -3.22
CA GLY A 212 7.16 39.17 -3.59
C GLY A 212 6.63 40.43 -4.28
N ALA A 213 7.40 41.53 -4.31
CA ALA A 213 7.04 42.75 -5.02
C ALA A 213 7.60 42.79 -6.45
N THR A 214 8.77 42.20 -6.67
CA THR A 214 9.47 42.24 -7.97
C THR A 214 9.46 40.89 -8.69
N GLY A 215 9.17 39.79 -7.99
CA GLY A 215 9.22 38.43 -8.49
C GLY A 215 10.61 37.90 -8.80
N LYS A 216 11.66 38.58 -8.39
CA LYS A 216 13.05 38.21 -8.66
C LYS A 216 13.59 37.27 -7.59
N GLU A 217 14.38 36.30 -8.02
CA GLU A 217 15.15 35.45 -7.13
C GLU A 217 16.05 36.25 -6.22
N THR A 218 16.07 35.92 -4.94
CA THR A 218 16.93 36.52 -3.93
C THR A 218 17.95 35.52 -3.38
N TYR A 219 17.54 34.34 -3.04
CA TYR A 219 18.38 33.27 -2.51
C TYR A 219 17.91 31.89 -2.96
N THR A 220 18.85 30.98 -3.11
CA THR A 220 18.61 29.54 -3.29
C THR A 220 19.15 28.81 -2.07
N LEU A 221 18.30 28.10 -1.33
CA LEU A 221 18.64 27.42 -0.10
C LEU A 221 18.65 25.90 -0.34
N PRO A 222 19.65 25.17 0.20
CA PRO A 222 19.68 23.71 0.05
C PRO A 222 18.61 23.06 0.93
N SER A 223 17.92 22.06 0.38
CA SER A 223 17.04 21.18 1.13
C SER A 223 17.35 19.72 0.86
N HIS A 224 16.65 18.81 1.53
CA HIS A 224 16.69 17.40 1.22
C HIS A 224 16.11 17.15 -0.18
N GLN A 225 16.71 16.21 -0.93
CA GLN A 225 16.24 15.85 -2.26
C GLN A 225 14.86 15.17 -2.17
N ILE A 226 13.84 15.84 -2.67
CA ILE A 226 12.45 15.40 -2.63
C ILE A 226 12.21 14.51 -3.86
N LEU A 227 12.56 13.24 -3.77
CA LEU A 227 12.28 12.28 -4.85
C LEU A 227 10.90 11.62 -4.76
N THR A 228 10.21 11.74 -3.62
CA THR A 228 8.90 11.12 -3.41
C THR A 228 8.08 11.87 -2.35
N ASN A 229 6.93 12.45 -2.70
CA ASN A 229 5.82 12.88 -1.84
C ASN A 229 6.15 13.57 -0.48
N SER A 230 7.28 14.24 -0.33
CA SER A 230 7.73 14.84 0.93
C SER A 230 7.64 16.38 0.96
N ASP A 231 6.74 16.96 0.18
CA ASP A 231 6.38 18.39 0.25
C ASP A 231 5.91 18.83 1.64
N GLY A 232 5.41 17.89 2.44
CA GLY A 232 5.02 18.12 3.83
C GLY A 232 6.16 18.41 4.81
N MET A 233 7.42 18.10 4.50
CA MET A 233 8.58 18.34 5.39
C MET A 233 9.23 19.70 5.20
N ILE A 234 8.49 20.66 4.65
CA ILE A 234 8.88 22.06 4.54
C ILE A 234 7.79 22.93 5.15
N ARG A 235 8.16 23.84 6.02
CA ARG A 235 7.22 24.79 6.63
C ARG A 235 7.82 26.18 6.74
N LEU A 236 7.04 27.16 6.34
CA LEU A 236 7.35 28.55 6.56
C LEU A 236 6.52 29.07 7.74
N SER A 237 7.18 29.72 8.70
CA SER A 237 6.57 30.34 9.86
C SER A 237 7.20 31.71 10.08
N GLY A 238 6.40 32.80 10.07
CA GLY A 238 6.88 34.15 10.08
C GLY A 238 7.82 34.48 8.90
N ASN A 239 9.09 34.73 9.20
CA ASN A 239 10.15 34.92 8.20
C ASN A 239 11.21 33.83 8.22
N THR A 240 10.84 32.63 8.70
CA THR A 240 11.73 31.47 8.77
C THR A 240 11.16 30.32 7.97
N VAL A 241 11.93 29.76 7.06
CA VAL A 241 11.61 28.51 6.39
C VAL A 241 12.41 27.38 7.03
N THR A 242 11.71 26.32 7.44
CA THR A 242 12.31 25.10 8.03
C THR A 242 12.06 23.92 7.10
N THR A 243 13.08 23.12 6.86
CA THR A 243 13.02 21.94 5.99
C THR A 243 13.85 20.80 6.55
N LEU A 244 13.63 19.60 6.06
CA LEU A 244 14.52 18.46 6.30
C LEU A 244 15.86 18.74 5.61
N GLY A 245 16.96 18.62 6.35
CA GLY A 245 18.32 18.83 5.85
C GLY A 245 18.76 17.70 4.90
N GLN A 246 19.83 17.95 4.14
CA GLN A 246 20.41 16.97 3.22
C GLN A 246 20.87 15.67 3.89
N ASP A 247 21.11 15.70 5.21
CA ASP A 247 21.45 14.52 6.02
C ASP A 247 20.24 13.64 6.35
N GLN A 248 19.02 14.07 6.02
CA GLN A 248 17.74 13.41 6.32
C GLN A 248 17.52 13.11 7.82
N LYS A 249 18.28 13.75 8.68
CA LYS A 249 18.31 13.51 10.14
C LYS A 249 18.17 14.77 10.95
N SER A 250 18.11 15.91 10.28
CA SER A 250 18.03 17.22 10.93
C SER A 250 16.99 18.08 10.23
N LEU A 251 16.23 18.87 11.00
CA LEU A 251 15.51 20.03 10.49
C LEU A 251 16.46 21.19 10.46
N VAL A 252 16.52 21.91 9.35
CA VAL A 252 17.33 23.10 9.16
C VAL A 252 16.42 24.28 8.91
N SER A 253 16.66 25.39 9.63
CA SER A 253 15.89 26.62 9.50
C SER A 253 16.73 27.73 8.89
N TYR A 254 16.14 28.49 7.97
CA TYR A 254 16.77 29.63 7.29
C TYR A 254 15.92 30.89 7.45
N ASP A 255 16.56 32.01 7.70
CA ASP A 255 15.93 33.34 7.60
C ASP A 255 15.74 33.70 6.12
N VAL A 256 14.49 33.88 5.69
CA VAL A 256 14.19 34.18 4.28
C VAL A 256 14.63 35.60 3.83
N THR A 257 14.94 36.49 4.76
CA THR A 257 15.42 37.86 4.45
C THR A 257 16.91 37.89 4.15
N THR A 258 17.68 37.02 4.81
CA THR A 258 19.13 36.98 4.71
C THR A 258 19.67 35.79 3.96
N GLY A 259 18.87 34.73 3.83
CA GLY A 259 19.28 33.41 3.29
C GLY A 259 20.22 32.63 4.22
N GLU A 260 20.42 33.11 5.48
CA GLU A 260 21.33 32.47 6.41
C GLU A 260 20.65 31.36 7.22
N GLU A 261 21.36 30.24 7.47
CA GLU A 261 20.97 29.19 8.39
C GLU A 261 20.90 29.75 9.82
N THR A 262 19.77 29.55 10.49
CA THR A 262 19.51 30.06 11.85
C THR A 262 19.58 28.96 12.90
N SER A 263 19.14 27.75 12.56
CA SER A 263 19.18 26.60 13.48
C SER A 263 19.24 25.27 12.78
N GLN A 264 19.73 24.25 13.49
CA GLN A 264 19.68 22.85 13.08
C GLN A 264 19.25 21.98 14.27
N THR A 265 18.16 21.23 14.08
CA THR A 265 17.58 20.36 15.12
C THR A 265 17.58 18.90 14.64
N LYS A 266 18.21 18.00 15.39
CA LYS A 266 18.20 16.57 15.06
C LYS A 266 16.80 15.99 15.26
N VAL A 267 16.36 15.17 14.30
CA VAL A 267 15.09 14.45 14.35
C VAL A 267 15.36 12.96 14.12
N GLU A 268 14.88 12.12 15.03
CA GLU A 268 14.97 10.67 14.89
C GLU A 268 13.72 10.16 14.19
N GLY A 269 13.87 9.25 13.22
CA GLY A 269 12.76 8.61 12.53
C GLY A 269 12.12 9.43 11.39
N ALA A 270 12.66 10.59 11.03
CA ALA A 270 12.27 11.32 9.82
C ALA A 270 12.73 10.63 8.52
N GLU A 271 13.44 9.52 8.64
CA GLU A 271 13.98 8.71 7.52
C GLU A 271 12.88 7.98 6.71
N SER A 272 11.67 7.88 7.23
CA SER A 272 10.53 7.30 6.52
C SER A 272 9.80 8.38 5.73
N GLY A 273 10.26 8.78 4.60
CA GLY A 273 9.80 9.71 3.56
C GLY A 273 8.37 10.30 3.52
N PHE A 274 7.50 10.03 4.47
CA PHE A 274 6.10 10.44 4.50
C PHE A 274 5.76 11.20 5.79
N GLY A 275 6.33 12.40 5.96
CA GLY A 275 6.05 13.22 7.13
C GLY A 275 5.55 14.61 6.77
N PHE A 276 4.72 15.20 7.63
CA PHE A 276 4.29 16.59 7.56
C PHE A 276 4.84 17.37 8.75
N LEU A 277 5.52 18.47 8.46
CA LEU A 277 6.09 19.37 9.44
C LEU A 277 5.14 20.54 9.68
N ASP A 278 4.85 20.86 10.93
CA ASP A 278 4.36 22.18 11.31
C ASP A 278 5.22 22.80 12.41
N VAL A 279 5.31 24.12 12.42
CA VAL A 279 6.18 24.88 13.32
C VAL A 279 5.35 25.96 13.98
N THR A 280 5.30 25.93 15.31
CA THR A 280 4.60 26.96 16.08
C THR A 280 5.47 28.19 16.33
N GLU A 281 4.85 29.33 16.65
CA GLU A 281 5.52 30.62 16.87
C GLU A 281 6.59 30.56 17.98
N ASP A 282 6.51 29.62 18.92
CA ASP A 282 7.49 29.42 19.99
C ASP A 282 8.68 28.52 19.58
N GLY A 283 8.79 28.14 18.31
CA GLY A 283 9.87 27.30 17.79
C GLY A 283 9.74 25.80 18.11
N THR A 284 8.52 25.34 18.42
CA THR A 284 8.26 23.91 18.59
C THR A 284 7.92 23.30 17.23
N TYR A 285 8.59 22.19 16.90
CA TYR A 285 8.38 21.42 15.68
C TYR A 285 7.46 20.23 15.96
N TYR A 286 6.45 20.05 15.14
CA TYR A 286 5.58 18.88 15.14
C TYR A 286 5.72 18.16 13.83
N ILE A 287 5.99 16.85 13.88
CA ILE A 287 6.06 15.99 12.70
C ILE A 287 4.93 14.96 12.82
N ALA A 288 4.03 14.97 11.84
CA ALA A 288 3.02 13.95 11.66
C ALA A 288 3.49 12.94 10.61
N SER A 289 3.35 11.65 10.88
CA SER A 289 3.68 10.54 9.99
C SER A 289 2.71 9.38 10.21
N ASP A 290 2.89 8.29 9.48
CA ASP A 290 2.23 7.00 9.71
C ASP A 290 2.37 6.50 11.15
N LYS A 291 3.46 6.86 11.84
CA LYS A 291 3.70 6.51 13.25
C LYS A 291 2.97 7.40 14.25
N GLY A 292 2.42 8.55 13.81
CA GLY A 292 1.71 9.48 14.67
C GLY A 292 2.34 10.86 14.74
N ILE A 293 2.15 11.57 15.86
CA ILE A 293 2.65 12.94 16.05
C ILE A 293 3.82 12.92 17.02
N SER A 294 4.96 13.42 16.54
CA SER A 294 6.17 13.63 17.33
C SER A 294 6.46 15.13 17.53
N VAL A 295 6.93 15.49 18.70
CA VAL A 295 7.29 16.87 19.05
C VAL A 295 8.77 17.02 19.31
N TYR A 296 9.36 18.06 18.75
CA TYR A 296 10.76 18.43 18.92
C TYR A 296 10.86 19.90 19.32
N LYS A 297 11.84 20.23 20.12
CA LYS A 297 12.14 21.63 20.45
C LYS A 297 13.37 22.08 19.69
N GLU A 298 13.38 23.33 19.29
CA GLU A 298 14.52 23.94 18.61
C GLU A 298 15.83 23.67 19.37
N ASN A 299 16.87 23.26 18.65
CA ASN A 299 18.16 22.83 19.21
C ASN A 299 18.07 21.65 20.21
N GLY A 300 16.94 20.95 20.29
CA GLY A 300 16.77 19.70 21.03
C GLY A 300 17.41 18.53 20.30
N SER A 301 17.63 17.42 21.00
CA SER A 301 18.19 16.21 20.42
C SER A 301 17.29 14.97 20.62
N ILE A 302 16.16 15.12 21.27
CA ILE A 302 15.24 14.02 21.59
C ILE A 302 13.84 14.47 21.22
N GLY A 303 13.18 13.70 20.39
CA GLY A 303 11.75 13.82 20.09
C GLY A 303 10.91 13.03 21.10
N GLU A 304 9.69 13.50 21.32
CA GLU A 304 8.68 12.81 22.11
C GLU A 304 7.51 12.49 21.19
N GLN A 305 7.15 11.21 21.04
CA GLN A 305 5.90 10.82 20.38
C GLN A 305 4.74 11.10 21.33
N ILE A 306 3.89 12.05 20.96
CA ILE A 306 2.75 12.48 21.79
C ILE A 306 1.44 11.80 21.38
N TYR A 307 1.33 11.33 20.15
CA TYR A 307 0.21 10.55 19.64
C TYR A 307 0.73 9.35 18.86
N ASP A 308 0.21 8.18 19.16
CA ASP A 308 0.48 6.94 18.43
C ASP A 308 -0.48 6.84 17.25
N GLY A 309 0.03 7.04 16.05
CA GLY A 309 -0.74 7.04 14.80
C GLY A 309 -1.19 5.65 14.36
N SER A 310 -0.56 4.60 14.86
CA SER A 310 -0.87 3.22 14.44
C SER A 310 -2.34 2.84 14.67
N ARG A 311 -3.03 3.57 15.56
CA ARG A 311 -4.43 3.34 15.93
C ARG A 311 -5.44 4.25 15.24
N GLY A 312 -5.01 5.11 14.32
CA GLY A 312 -5.85 6.13 13.70
C GLY A 312 -5.57 6.33 12.22
N SER A 313 -6.20 7.36 11.64
CA SER A 313 -6.07 7.71 10.22
C SER A 313 -4.63 7.96 9.77
N MET A 314 -3.73 8.38 10.68
CA MET A 314 -2.31 8.52 10.36
C MET A 314 -1.67 7.18 9.98
N GLY A 315 -2.00 6.08 10.68
CA GLY A 315 -1.50 4.74 10.34
C GLY A 315 -2.02 4.23 9.00
N GLU A 316 -3.16 4.72 8.51
CA GLU A 316 -3.70 4.36 7.21
C GLU A 316 -2.96 5.02 6.04
N THR A 317 -2.12 6.02 6.30
CA THR A 317 -1.29 6.66 5.25
C THR A 317 -0.20 5.76 4.68
N ALA A 318 0.06 4.62 5.31
CA ALA A 318 0.89 3.56 4.72
C ALA A 318 0.17 2.76 3.61
N GLY A 319 -1.12 2.98 3.38
CA GLY A 319 -1.95 2.22 2.43
C GLY A 319 -2.94 3.08 1.62
N SER A 320 -4.16 3.19 2.11
CA SER A 320 -5.30 3.75 1.35
C SER A 320 -5.51 5.26 1.48
N LEU A 321 -4.90 5.90 2.47
CA LEU A 321 -5.01 7.34 2.69
C LEU A 321 -3.71 8.06 2.34
N THR A 322 -3.84 9.28 1.84
CA THR A 322 -2.72 10.21 1.69
C THR A 322 -2.96 11.41 2.59
N ILE A 323 -1.98 11.75 3.45
CA ILE A 323 -2.06 12.99 4.20
C ILE A 323 -1.82 14.17 3.25
N LYS A 324 -2.75 15.12 3.23
CA LYS A 324 -2.68 16.32 2.36
C LYS A 324 -2.22 17.56 3.14
N ASN A 325 -2.50 17.61 4.43
CA ASN A 325 -2.05 18.69 5.28
C ASN A 325 -2.05 18.29 6.76
N PHE A 326 -1.17 18.90 7.54
CA PHE A 326 -1.11 18.79 8.98
C PHE A 326 -0.90 20.16 9.60
N LEU A 327 -1.70 20.52 10.61
CA LEU A 327 -1.75 21.84 11.19
C LEU A 327 -1.77 21.77 12.73
N ALA A 328 -0.82 22.42 13.38
CA ALA A 328 -0.79 22.61 14.83
C ALA A 328 -1.60 23.87 15.21
N ALA A 329 -2.82 23.69 15.68
CA ALA A 329 -3.73 24.79 15.98
C ALA A 329 -3.39 25.47 17.30
N ARG A 330 -3.18 24.69 18.35
CA ARG A 330 -2.89 25.13 19.73
C ARG A 330 -2.00 24.09 20.39
N GLU A 331 -1.46 24.42 21.56
CA GLU A 331 -0.84 23.42 22.41
C GLU A 331 -1.84 22.25 22.62
N GLN A 332 -1.45 21.05 22.24
CA GLN A 332 -2.26 19.82 22.36
C GLN A 332 -3.51 19.74 21.46
N GLU A 333 -3.57 20.51 20.35
CA GLU A 333 -4.64 20.39 19.35
C GLU A 333 -4.08 20.51 17.94
N PHE A 334 -4.37 19.51 17.10
CA PHE A 334 -3.90 19.40 15.73
C PHE A 334 -5.04 19.00 14.78
N TYR A 335 -4.86 19.29 13.49
CA TYR A 335 -5.74 18.83 12.43
C TYR A 335 -4.91 18.12 11.36
N GLY A 336 -5.42 16.97 10.88
CA GLY A 336 -4.93 16.28 9.71
C GLY A 336 -6.00 16.26 8.63
N VAL A 337 -5.62 16.51 7.39
CA VAL A 337 -6.49 16.34 6.22
C VAL A 337 -5.99 15.16 5.41
N TYR A 338 -6.87 14.23 5.10
CA TYR A 338 -6.56 12.98 4.42
C TYR A 338 -7.40 12.85 3.17
N GLU A 339 -6.82 12.33 2.11
CA GLU A 339 -7.48 12.00 0.86
C GLU A 339 -7.40 10.48 0.63
N SER A 340 -8.51 9.87 0.27
CA SER A 340 -8.55 8.45 -0.05
C SER A 340 -8.43 8.24 -1.56
N TYR A 341 -7.62 7.25 -1.96
CA TYR A 341 -7.49 6.81 -3.34
C TYR A 341 -8.05 5.37 -3.45
N PRO A 342 -8.77 5.03 -4.51
CA PRO A 342 -9.15 5.81 -5.71
C PRO A 342 -10.44 6.62 -5.59
N ALA A 343 -11.07 6.67 -4.42
CA ALA A 343 -12.38 7.33 -4.25
C ALA A 343 -12.34 8.85 -4.39
N ASN A 344 -11.13 9.47 -4.33
CA ASN A 344 -10.91 10.92 -4.36
C ASN A 344 -11.79 11.70 -3.36
N THR A 345 -12.12 11.07 -2.23
CA THR A 345 -12.83 11.72 -1.13
C THR A 345 -11.83 12.17 -0.07
N PHE A 346 -12.17 13.20 0.68
CA PHE A 346 -11.29 13.66 1.76
C PHE A 346 -11.99 13.65 3.11
N SER A 347 -11.21 13.49 4.16
CA SER A 347 -11.63 13.56 5.55
C SER A 347 -10.76 14.52 6.35
N VAL A 348 -11.30 15.05 7.43
CA VAL A 348 -10.59 15.95 8.35
C VAL A 348 -10.65 15.34 9.74
N CYS A 349 -9.50 15.07 10.33
CA CYS A 349 -9.37 14.56 11.68
C CYS A 349 -8.79 15.62 12.61
N ARG A 350 -9.37 15.72 13.79
CA ARG A 350 -8.89 16.52 14.90
C ARG A 350 -8.20 15.65 15.93
N TYR A 351 -7.01 16.03 16.34
CA TYR A 351 -6.25 15.38 17.41
C TYR A 351 -6.18 16.30 18.61
N TYR A 352 -6.64 15.85 19.77
CA TYR A 352 -6.64 16.69 20.97
C TYR A 352 -6.39 15.88 22.23
N TYR A 353 -5.79 16.52 23.23
CA TYR A 353 -5.53 15.85 24.50
C TYR A 353 -6.77 15.81 25.40
N ASP A 354 -7.25 14.59 25.70
CA ASP A 354 -8.32 14.37 26.68
C ASP A 354 -7.73 13.93 28.02
N LYS A 355 -7.80 14.80 29.02
CA LYS A 355 -7.36 14.51 30.39
C LYS A 355 -8.17 13.43 31.12
N HIS A 356 -9.31 13.03 30.57
CA HIS A 356 -10.22 12.03 31.12
C HIS A 356 -10.07 10.66 30.45
N MET A 357 -9.25 10.57 29.41
CA MET A 357 -9.01 9.30 28.72
C MET A 357 -8.37 8.29 29.69
N SER A 358 -8.98 7.09 29.73
CA SER A 358 -8.38 5.95 30.43
C SER A 358 -7.45 5.22 29.48
N THR A 359 -6.16 5.23 29.77
CA THR A 359 -5.16 4.48 28.99
C THR A 359 -4.97 3.04 29.47
N LYS A 360 -5.82 2.54 30.36
CA LYS A 360 -5.70 1.18 30.87
C LYS A 360 -6.48 0.23 29.97
N THR A 361 -5.76 -0.53 29.17
CA THR A 361 -6.29 -1.70 28.48
C THR A 361 -6.58 -2.80 29.52
N GLU A 362 -7.74 -3.42 29.43
CA GLU A 362 -8.16 -4.47 30.36
C GLU A 362 -7.77 -5.87 29.85
N LYS A 363 -7.64 -6.01 28.52
CA LYS A 363 -7.32 -7.24 27.81
C LYS A 363 -6.30 -6.98 26.70
N THR A 364 -5.60 -8.01 26.28
CA THR A 364 -4.74 -8.02 25.12
C THR A 364 -5.18 -9.15 24.21
N LEU A 365 -5.37 -8.86 22.92
CA LEU A 365 -5.52 -9.84 21.86
C LEU A 365 -4.19 -9.93 21.11
N SER A 366 -3.56 -11.08 21.10
CA SER A 366 -2.31 -11.28 20.36
C SER A 366 -2.59 -11.82 18.96
N VAL A 367 -2.00 -11.17 17.95
CA VAL A 367 -2.13 -11.53 16.53
C VAL A 367 -0.74 -11.70 15.95
N TYR A 368 -0.50 -12.79 15.24
CA TYR A 368 0.82 -13.07 14.66
C TYR A 368 0.72 -13.49 13.20
N GLY A 369 1.60 -12.94 12.37
CA GLY A 369 1.82 -13.35 10.98
C GLY A 369 3.29 -13.62 10.69
N LEU A 370 3.57 -14.44 9.68
CA LEU A 370 4.93 -14.59 9.18
C LEU A 370 5.38 -13.33 8.44
N TYR A 371 4.45 -12.71 7.73
CA TYR A 371 4.67 -11.52 6.90
C TYR A 371 3.85 -10.32 7.37
N GLU A 372 4.35 -9.13 7.07
CA GLU A 372 3.61 -7.88 7.18
C GLU A 372 2.36 -7.91 6.28
N SER A 373 1.22 -7.44 6.80
CA SER A 373 -0.03 -7.30 6.05
C SER A 373 -0.70 -5.97 6.37
N GLY A 374 -0.86 -5.12 5.35
CA GLY A 374 -1.57 -3.85 5.47
C GLY A 374 -3.05 -4.03 5.86
N MET A 375 -3.66 -5.12 5.36
CA MET A 375 -5.02 -5.49 5.73
C MET A 375 -5.15 -5.86 7.21
N ALA A 376 -4.17 -6.59 7.76
CA ALA A 376 -4.14 -6.91 9.19
C ALA A 376 -3.97 -5.65 10.04
N GLU A 377 -3.11 -4.73 9.64
CA GLU A 377 -2.93 -3.45 10.33
C GLU A 377 -4.21 -2.60 10.34
N ALA A 378 -4.91 -2.51 9.19
CA ALA A 378 -6.19 -1.83 9.10
C ALA A 378 -7.25 -2.47 10.01
N ALA A 379 -7.29 -3.81 10.07
CA ALA A 379 -8.20 -4.53 10.95
C ALA A 379 -7.86 -4.31 12.44
N VAL A 380 -6.58 -4.23 12.80
CA VAL A 380 -6.15 -3.86 14.17
C VAL A 380 -6.71 -2.50 14.55
N ARG A 381 -6.53 -1.48 13.70
CA ARG A 381 -7.08 -0.13 13.94
C ARG A 381 -8.60 -0.12 14.09
N ALA A 382 -9.32 -0.79 13.19
CA ALA A 382 -10.77 -0.92 13.26
C ALA A 382 -11.24 -1.67 14.51
N PHE A 383 -10.50 -2.71 14.92
CA PHE A 383 -10.78 -3.48 16.14
C PHE A 383 -10.61 -2.63 17.40
N GLU A 384 -9.49 -1.93 17.55
CA GLU A 384 -9.22 -1.09 18.72
C GLU A 384 -10.15 0.14 18.80
N LYS A 385 -10.57 0.68 17.65
CA LYS A 385 -11.60 1.72 17.58
C LYS A 385 -12.94 1.23 18.12
N LYS A 386 -13.30 -0.04 17.84
CA LYS A 386 -14.51 -0.70 18.34
C LYS A 386 -14.39 -1.13 19.81
N HIS A 387 -13.18 -1.55 20.23
CA HIS A 387 -12.86 -2.11 21.54
C HIS A 387 -11.74 -1.32 22.23
N PRO A 388 -11.99 -0.06 22.66
CA PRO A 388 -10.94 0.78 23.25
C PRO A 388 -10.36 0.24 24.57
N GLU A 389 -10.99 -0.78 25.17
CA GLU A 389 -10.50 -1.49 26.35
C GLU A 389 -9.56 -2.66 26.03
N VAL A 390 -9.40 -3.02 24.76
CA VAL A 390 -8.54 -4.11 24.28
C VAL A 390 -7.33 -3.51 23.55
N ASP A 391 -6.17 -4.04 23.86
CA ASP A 391 -4.92 -3.77 23.15
C ASP A 391 -4.66 -4.92 22.17
N VAL A 392 -4.39 -4.64 20.90
CA VAL A 392 -4.05 -5.68 19.93
C VAL A 392 -2.53 -5.71 19.72
N ASP A 393 -1.88 -6.74 20.25
CA ASP A 393 -0.45 -6.99 20.03
C ASP A 393 -0.28 -7.73 18.68
N TYR A 394 -0.22 -6.97 17.58
CA TYR A 394 0.05 -7.51 16.25
C TYR A 394 1.55 -7.56 15.99
N GLN A 395 2.04 -8.74 15.71
CA GLN A 395 3.45 -8.99 15.40
C GLN A 395 3.57 -9.76 14.09
N TYR A 396 4.53 -9.37 13.26
CA TYR A 396 4.98 -10.15 12.12
C TYR A 396 6.47 -10.44 12.21
N ALA A 397 6.87 -11.61 11.69
CA ALA A 397 8.24 -12.09 11.83
C ALA A 397 9.21 -11.36 10.90
N MET A 398 8.76 -11.01 9.70
CA MET A 398 9.63 -10.45 8.68
C MET A 398 8.85 -9.57 7.70
N LYS A 399 9.52 -8.56 7.15
CA LYS A 399 9.03 -7.87 5.97
C LYS A 399 9.18 -8.79 4.77
N ARG A 400 8.28 -8.64 3.81
CA ARG A 400 8.36 -9.40 2.55
C ARG A 400 9.75 -9.21 1.94
N GLU A 401 10.36 -10.30 1.46
CA GLU A 401 11.69 -10.35 0.84
C GLU A 401 12.90 -10.19 1.79
N GLU A 402 12.71 -10.09 3.11
CA GLU A 402 13.78 -9.97 4.08
C GLU A 402 13.86 -11.23 4.98
N GLY A 403 14.97 -11.93 4.98
CA GLY A 403 15.26 -13.04 5.89
C GLY A 403 14.93 -14.43 5.34
N ASN A 404 14.98 -15.44 6.24
CA ASN A 404 14.64 -16.83 5.92
C ASN A 404 13.39 -17.24 6.72
N PRO A 405 12.24 -17.50 6.07
CA PRO A 405 11.01 -17.86 6.75
C PRO A 405 11.13 -19.06 7.70
N GLU A 406 11.95 -20.07 7.34
CA GLU A 406 12.11 -21.31 8.12
C GLU A 406 12.60 -21.04 9.55
N ASP A 407 13.50 -20.07 9.75
CA ASP A 407 14.03 -19.74 11.09
C ASP A 407 12.93 -19.20 12.03
N TYR A 408 11.96 -18.47 11.47
CA TYR A 408 10.82 -17.92 12.22
C TYR A 408 9.72 -18.95 12.46
N ILE A 409 9.48 -19.85 11.49
CA ILE A 409 8.53 -20.96 11.62
C ILE A 409 8.96 -21.88 12.75
N ASP A 410 10.25 -22.22 12.88
CA ASP A 410 10.76 -23.07 13.95
C ASP A 410 10.57 -22.42 15.34
N ALA A 411 10.77 -21.11 15.43
CA ALA A 411 10.54 -20.37 16.68
C ALA A 411 9.05 -20.36 17.06
N LEU A 412 8.17 -20.11 16.09
CA LEU A 412 6.71 -20.12 16.27
C LEU A 412 6.23 -21.52 16.68
N ASN A 413 6.69 -22.57 16.00
CA ASN A 413 6.36 -23.97 16.33
C ASN A 413 6.66 -24.30 17.78
N THR A 414 7.82 -23.85 18.28
CA THR A 414 8.22 -24.03 19.67
C THR A 414 7.25 -23.34 20.64
N SER A 415 6.85 -22.10 20.34
CA SER A 415 5.91 -21.32 21.16
C SER A 415 4.51 -21.96 21.17
N LEU A 416 4.00 -22.36 20.01
CA LEU A 416 2.68 -22.99 19.88
C LEU A 416 2.59 -24.33 20.62
N LEU A 417 3.63 -25.15 20.55
CA LEU A 417 3.69 -26.44 21.28
C LEU A 417 3.73 -26.24 22.80
N ASN A 418 4.27 -25.11 23.28
CA ASN A 418 4.26 -24.73 24.68
C ASN A 418 2.95 -24.05 25.13
N GLN A 419 1.97 -23.87 24.23
CA GLN A 419 0.72 -23.13 24.46
C GLN A 419 0.94 -21.64 24.80
N GLU A 420 2.01 -21.05 24.22
CA GLU A 420 2.43 -19.66 24.39
C GLU A 420 2.30 -18.84 23.08
N GLY A 421 1.62 -19.38 22.06
CA GLY A 421 1.41 -18.72 20.78
C GLY A 421 0.33 -17.67 20.82
N ALA A 422 0.28 -16.81 19.78
CA ALA A 422 -0.74 -15.79 19.61
C ALA A 422 -2.15 -16.37 19.53
N ASP A 423 -3.17 -15.54 19.82
CA ASP A 423 -4.58 -15.91 19.80
C ASP A 423 -5.09 -16.10 18.35
N VAL A 424 -4.72 -15.17 17.47
CA VAL A 424 -4.99 -15.24 16.02
C VAL A 424 -3.67 -15.46 15.28
N LEU A 425 -3.69 -16.34 14.29
CA LEU A 425 -2.56 -16.66 13.43
C LEU A 425 -2.92 -16.38 11.97
N PHE A 426 -2.09 -15.59 11.28
CA PHE A 426 -2.07 -15.57 9.82
C PHE A 426 -1.24 -16.76 9.34
N LEU A 427 -1.86 -17.65 8.58
CA LEU A 427 -1.37 -18.99 8.27
C LEU A 427 -0.65 -19.09 6.91
N ASP A 428 -0.43 -17.97 6.25
CA ASP A 428 0.29 -17.94 4.98
C ASP A 428 1.72 -18.48 5.17
N ASP A 429 2.09 -19.47 4.35
CA ASP A 429 3.34 -20.22 4.39
C ASP A 429 3.64 -20.99 5.71
N LEU A 430 2.69 -21.07 6.63
CA LEU A 430 2.82 -21.90 7.82
C LEU A 430 2.37 -23.36 7.54
N PRO A 431 2.90 -24.35 8.28
CA PRO A 431 2.59 -25.77 8.09
C PRO A 431 1.22 -26.14 8.67
N VAL A 432 0.15 -25.70 8.01
CA VAL A 432 -1.23 -25.79 8.51
C VAL A 432 -1.66 -27.23 8.77
N ASP A 433 -1.29 -28.18 7.93
CA ASP A 433 -1.64 -29.58 8.10
C ASP A 433 -1.08 -30.15 9.39
N SER A 434 0.18 -29.86 9.67
CA SER A 434 0.82 -30.22 10.97
C SER A 434 0.11 -29.55 12.16
N TYR A 435 -0.34 -28.31 12.00
CA TYR A 435 -1.04 -27.61 13.10
C TYR A 435 -2.43 -28.22 13.35
N ILE A 436 -3.13 -28.67 12.32
CA ILE A 436 -4.40 -29.38 12.44
C ILE A 436 -4.20 -30.72 13.15
N GLU A 437 -3.24 -31.53 12.71
CA GLU A 437 -2.93 -32.84 13.29
C GLU A 437 -2.53 -32.75 14.77
N LYS A 438 -1.80 -31.70 15.14
CA LYS A 438 -1.37 -31.46 16.53
C LYS A 438 -2.44 -30.77 17.38
N GLY A 439 -3.60 -30.44 16.82
CA GLY A 439 -4.70 -29.76 17.53
C GLY A 439 -4.37 -28.34 17.98
N ILE A 440 -3.52 -27.64 17.23
CA ILE A 440 -3.11 -26.24 17.50
C ILE A 440 -4.21 -25.27 17.06
N LEU A 441 -4.94 -25.59 15.98
CA LEU A 441 -5.98 -24.72 15.42
C LEU A 441 -7.37 -25.10 15.91
N GLU A 442 -8.19 -24.08 16.15
CA GLU A 442 -9.61 -24.19 16.51
C GLU A 442 -10.45 -24.57 15.27
N ASP A 443 -11.54 -25.33 15.52
CA ASP A 443 -12.51 -25.67 14.48
C ASP A 443 -13.46 -24.50 14.20
N LEU A 444 -13.27 -23.82 13.09
CA LEU A 444 -14.05 -22.64 12.68
C LEU A 444 -15.32 -22.99 11.88
N THR A 445 -15.65 -24.26 11.73
CA THR A 445 -16.76 -24.73 10.85
C THR A 445 -18.07 -24.02 11.16
N ALA A 446 -18.44 -23.92 12.44
CA ALA A 446 -19.70 -23.29 12.84
C ALA A 446 -19.74 -21.78 12.54
N PHE A 447 -18.63 -21.08 12.75
CA PHE A 447 -18.47 -19.66 12.43
C PHE A 447 -18.62 -19.40 10.92
N VAL A 448 -17.92 -20.16 10.09
CA VAL A 448 -17.91 -19.97 8.64
C VAL A 448 -19.24 -20.42 8.01
N ASP A 449 -19.81 -21.57 8.42
CA ASP A 449 -21.10 -22.04 7.91
C ASP A 449 -22.22 -21.02 8.14
N GLN A 450 -22.17 -20.24 9.21
CA GLN A 450 -23.09 -19.14 9.43
C GLN A 450 -22.89 -18.04 8.38
N LYS A 451 -21.66 -17.60 8.14
CA LYS A 451 -21.34 -16.53 7.18
C LYS A 451 -21.70 -16.92 5.74
N VAL A 452 -21.49 -18.18 5.36
CA VAL A 452 -21.90 -18.70 4.04
C VAL A 452 -23.43 -18.73 3.91
N LYS A 453 -24.15 -19.11 4.96
CA LYS A 453 -25.64 -19.10 4.94
C LYS A 453 -26.23 -17.71 4.78
N GLU A 454 -25.58 -16.70 5.34
CA GLU A 454 -25.93 -15.30 5.19
C GLU A 454 -25.54 -14.73 3.82
N GLN A 455 -24.95 -15.54 2.94
CA GLN A 455 -24.38 -15.15 1.65
C GLN A 455 -23.32 -14.04 1.77
N ALA A 456 -22.69 -13.96 2.93
CA ALA A 456 -21.68 -12.94 3.19
C ALA A 456 -20.33 -13.26 2.52
N LEU A 457 -20.02 -14.53 2.24
CA LEU A 457 -18.74 -14.98 1.67
C LEU A 457 -18.93 -15.68 0.33
N VAL A 458 -17.94 -15.57 -0.53
CA VAL A 458 -17.82 -16.38 -1.75
C VAL A 458 -17.75 -17.86 -1.34
N SER A 459 -18.82 -18.59 -1.59
CA SER A 459 -19.01 -19.95 -1.04
C SER A 459 -17.90 -20.91 -1.41
N GLY A 460 -17.38 -20.84 -2.64
CA GLY A 460 -16.29 -21.70 -3.10
C GLY A 460 -14.98 -21.46 -2.37
N VAL A 461 -14.70 -20.21 -1.93
CA VAL A 461 -13.51 -19.90 -1.13
C VAL A 461 -13.64 -20.52 0.26
N ALA A 462 -14.77 -20.35 0.92
CA ALA A 462 -15.01 -20.89 2.25
C ALA A 462 -15.06 -22.44 2.26
N GLU A 463 -15.79 -23.05 1.31
CA GLU A 463 -15.96 -24.52 1.24
C GLU A 463 -14.70 -25.23 0.78
N GLY A 464 -13.91 -24.62 -0.12
CA GLY A 464 -12.69 -25.22 -0.68
C GLY A 464 -11.60 -25.47 0.37
N MET A 465 -11.58 -24.71 1.47
CA MET A 465 -10.60 -24.87 2.56
C MET A 465 -10.96 -25.96 3.57
N LYS A 466 -12.11 -26.64 3.43
CA LYS A 466 -12.52 -27.73 4.34
C LYS A 466 -11.64 -28.97 4.20
N LYS A 467 -11.12 -29.48 5.33
CA LYS A 467 -10.40 -30.74 5.48
C LYS A 467 -11.24 -31.70 6.31
N ASP A 468 -11.57 -32.88 5.77
CA ASP A 468 -12.44 -33.87 6.42
C ASP A 468 -13.78 -33.29 6.94
N GLY A 469 -14.33 -32.31 6.21
CA GLY A 469 -15.59 -31.65 6.54
C GLY A 469 -15.48 -30.59 7.63
N LYS A 470 -14.30 -30.26 8.09
CA LYS A 470 -14.00 -29.22 9.07
C LYS A 470 -13.19 -28.09 8.48
N LEU A 471 -13.32 -26.91 9.06
CA LEU A 471 -12.57 -25.73 8.68
C LEU A 471 -11.70 -25.25 9.83
N TYR A 472 -10.42 -25.04 9.58
CA TYR A 472 -9.44 -24.57 10.56
C TYR A 472 -8.78 -23.26 10.18
N GLU A 473 -9.02 -22.82 8.96
CA GLU A 473 -8.50 -21.58 8.41
C GLU A 473 -9.54 -20.92 7.50
N LEU A 474 -9.53 -19.58 7.44
CA LEU A 474 -10.38 -18.80 6.56
C LEU A 474 -9.56 -17.72 5.88
N PRO A 475 -9.49 -17.68 4.53
CA PRO A 475 -8.85 -16.58 3.82
C PRO A 475 -9.66 -15.28 4.00
N ALA A 476 -8.98 -14.15 4.13
CA ALA A 476 -9.61 -12.84 4.07
C ALA A 476 -9.55 -12.25 2.65
N THR A 477 -8.63 -12.73 1.81
CA THR A 477 -8.52 -12.37 0.40
C THR A 477 -8.29 -13.61 -0.46
N PHE A 478 -8.45 -13.47 -1.77
CA PHE A 478 -7.99 -14.47 -2.72
C PHE A 478 -7.55 -13.81 -4.03
N ARG A 479 -6.68 -14.49 -4.78
CA ARG A 479 -6.31 -14.09 -6.13
C ARG A 479 -6.94 -15.05 -7.12
N LEU A 480 -7.35 -14.52 -8.28
CA LEU A 480 -8.00 -15.27 -9.34
C LEU A 480 -7.01 -15.52 -10.49
N PRO A 481 -6.43 -16.73 -10.60
CA PRO A 481 -5.60 -17.08 -11.75
C PRO A 481 -6.43 -17.07 -13.04
N VAL A 482 -5.88 -16.46 -14.09
CA VAL A 482 -6.53 -16.43 -15.39
C VAL A 482 -5.55 -16.70 -16.52
N PHE A 483 -6.04 -17.38 -17.54
CA PHE A 483 -5.44 -17.47 -18.88
C PHE A 483 -6.27 -16.63 -19.83
N TYR A 484 -5.62 -15.88 -20.71
CA TYR A 484 -6.29 -15.09 -21.74
C TYR A 484 -5.51 -15.17 -23.05
N GLY A 485 -6.26 -15.29 -24.15
CA GLY A 485 -5.71 -15.59 -25.47
C GLY A 485 -6.75 -16.21 -26.39
N THR A 486 -6.32 -16.84 -27.49
CA THR A 486 -7.23 -17.65 -28.30
C THR A 486 -7.69 -18.88 -27.54
N GLU A 487 -8.88 -19.43 -27.85
CA GLU A 487 -9.40 -20.62 -27.19
C GLU A 487 -8.44 -21.81 -27.28
N GLU A 488 -7.71 -21.97 -28.40
CA GLU A 488 -6.72 -23.03 -28.58
C GLU A 488 -5.50 -22.83 -27.68
N ALA A 489 -4.97 -21.62 -27.60
CA ALA A 489 -3.82 -21.29 -26.79
C ALA A 489 -4.11 -21.47 -25.29
N ILE A 490 -5.27 -20.98 -24.81
CA ILE A 490 -5.71 -21.15 -23.42
C ILE A 490 -5.85 -22.65 -23.08
N ALA A 491 -6.54 -23.42 -23.91
CA ALA A 491 -6.78 -24.84 -23.69
C ALA A 491 -5.48 -25.67 -23.66
N THR A 492 -4.42 -25.19 -24.30
CA THR A 492 -3.11 -25.86 -24.29
C THR A 492 -2.47 -25.86 -22.90
N LEU A 493 -2.56 -24.78 -22.14
CA LEU A 493 -1.93 -24.69 -20.81
C LEU A 493 -2.74 -25.37 -19.68
N ASP A 494 -3.93 -25.88 -19.98
CA ASP A 494 -4.84 -26.44 -18.98
C ASP A 494 -4.35 -27.77 -18.36
N SER A 495 -3.53 -28.57 -19.09
CA SER A 495 -2.95 -29.79 -18.58
C SER A 495 -1.65 -30.19 -19.30
N LEU A 496 -0.83 -31.05 -18.68
CA LEU A 496 0.37 -31.61 -19.33
C LEU A 496 0.04 -32.40 -20.61
N GLU A 497 -1.11 -33.05 -20.65
CA GLU A 497 -1.55 -33.82 -21.82
C GLU A 497 -1.91 -32.87 -22.99
N SER A 498 -2.60 -31.74 -22.72
CA SER A 498 -2.90 -30.75 -23.75
C SER A 498 -1.62 -30.05 -24.27
N VAL A 499 -0.68 -29.72 -23.39
CA VAL A 499 0.64 -29.20 -23.79
C VAL A 499 1.35 -30.19 -24.73
N LYS A 500 1.37 -31.44 -24.38
CA LYS A 500 1.99 -32.52 -25.21
C LYS A 500 1.32 -32.65 -26.58
N GLN A 501 0.00 -32.69 -26.61
CA GLN A 501 -0.77 -32.80 -27.85
C GLN A 501 -0.53 -31.59 -28.75
N PHE A 502 -0.47 -30.39 -28.19
CA PHE A 502 -0.15 -29.18 -28.94
C PHE A 502 1.24 -29.26 -29.58
N LEU A 503 2.27 -29.61 -28.80
CA LEU A 503 3.65 -29.68 -29.27
C LEU A 503 3.85 -30.78 -30.34
N GLU A 504 3.08 -31.89 -30.26
CA GLU A 504 3.08 -32.95 -31.30
C GLU A 504 2.39 -32.51 -32.60
N ALA A 505 1.30 -31.72 -32.48
CA ALA A 505 0.53 -31.22 -33.63
C ALA A 505 1.20 -29.99 -34.31
N HIS A 506 1.91 -29.19 -33.54
CA HIS A 506 2.51 -27.91 -33.94
C HIS A 506 4.01 -27.83 -33.63
N PRO A 507 4.86 -28.66 -34.27
CA PRO A 507 6.29 -28.70 -33.97
C PRO A 507 6.98 -27.35 -34.22
N GLY A 508 7.55 -26.79 -33.17
CA GLY A 508 8.27 -25.51 -33.21
C GLY A 508 7.41 -24.26 -33.05
N GLU A 509 6.09 -24.39 -32.97
CA GLU A 509 5.22 -23.27 -32.60
C GLU A 509 5.30 -22.98 -31.11
N LYS A 510 5.22 -21.69 -30.73
CA LYS A 510 5.25 -21.20 -29.35
C LYS A 510 3.92 -20.52 -29.04
N ILE A 511 3.43 -20.74 -27.83
CA ILE A 511 2.17 -20.14 -27.35
C ILE A 511 2.37 -19.30 -26.08
N VAL A 512 3.57 -19.26 -25.55
CA VAL A 512 3.94 -18.46 -24.38
C VAL A 512 4.93 -17.40 -24.83
N GLY A 513 4.70 -16.17 -24.44
CA GLY A 513 5.57 -15.03 -24.68
C GLY A 513 6.86 -15.07 -23.86
N ALA A 514 7.51 -13.95 -23.67
CA ALA A 514 8.75 -13.87 -22.93
C ALA A 514 8.56 -14.27 -21.44
N ALA A 515 9.23 -15.34 -21.03
CA ALA A 515 9.22 -15.84 -19.66
C ALA A 515 10.48 -16.67 -19.38
N ALA A 516 10.90 -16.74 -18.11
CA ALA A 516 11.94 -17.66 -17.69
C ALA A 516 11.45 -19.12 -17.72
N TYR A 517 12.34 -20.07 -17.97
CA TYR A 517 11.98 -21.50 -17.97
C TYR A 517 11.36 -21.95 -16.65
N GLU A 518 11.94 -21.50 -15.53
CA GLU A 518 11.45 -21.81 -14.18
C GLU A 518 10.05 -21.26 -13.95
N GLN A 519 9.72 -20.10 -14.52
CA GLN A 519 8.40 -19.48 -14.41
C GLN A 519 7.35 -20.35 -15.10
N ILE A 520 7.61 -20.80 -16.32
CA ILE A 520 6.71 -21.71 -17.05
C ILE A 520 6.62 -23.08 -16.37
N ALA A 521 7.74 -23.60 -15.87
CA ALA A 521 7.72 -24.87 -15.13
C ALA A 521 6.90 -24.75 -13.85
N TYR A 522 7.00 -23.62 -13.14
CA TYR A 522 6.23 -23.38 -11.93
C TYR A 522 4.74 -23.16 -12.24
N LEU A 523 4.40 -22.47 -13.33
CA LEU A 523 3.04 -22.36 -13.83
C LEU A 523 2.41 -23.74 -14.07
N LEU A 524 3.08 -24.58 -14.87
CA LEU A 524 2.59 -25.92 -15.16
C LEU A 524 2.52 -26.80 -13.91
N PHE A 525 3.46 -26.63 -12.96
CA PHE A 525 3.43 -27.30 -11.67
C PHE A 525 2.20 -26.90 -10.85
N ALA A 526 1.89 -25.60 -10.79
CA ALA A 526 0.75 -25.07 -10.05
C ALA A 526 -0.59 -25.51 -10.64
N VAL A 527 -0.77 -25.40 -11.96
CA VAL A 527 -2.01 -25.80 -12.66
C VAL A 527 -2.28 -27.29 -12.51
N ASN A 528 -1.23 -28.12 -12.53
CA ASN A 528 -1.34 -29.58 -12.45
C ASN A 528 -1.06 -30.13 -11.03
N TYR A 529 -1.02 -29.30 -10.00
CA TYR A 529 -0.53 -29.67 -8.67
C TYR A 529 -1.16 -30.96 -8.13
N GLU A 530 -2.48 -31.07 -8.17
CA GLU A 530 -3.19 -32.26 -7.71
C GLU A 530 -2.99 -33.47 -8.66
N GLN A 531 -2.89 -33.24 -9.98
CA GLN A 531 -2.68 -34.29 -10.98
C GLN A 531 -1.25 -34.84 -10.93
N LEU A 532 -0.29 -34.13 -10.39
CA LEU A 532 1.08 -34.60 -10.18
C LEU A 532 1.20 -35.57 -9.01
N LYS A 533 0.22 -35.61 -8.11
CA LYS A 533 0.17 -36.52 -6.97
C LYS A 533 -0.32 -37.90 -7.40
N LYS A 534 0.11 -38.94 -6.67
CA LYS A 534 -0.42 -40.31 -6.72
C LYS A 534 -1.55 -40.46 -5.71
N GLU A 535 -2.21 -41.59 -5.71
CA GLU A 535 -3.31 -41.95 -4.78
C GLU A 535 -2.85 -41.92 -3.30
N ASP A 536 -1.57 -42.16 -3.03
CA ASP A 536 -0.97 -42.13 -1.70
C ASP A 536 -0.51 -40.75 -1.25
N GLY A 537 -0.79 -39.70 -2.06
CA GLY A 537 -0.39 -38.32 -1.79
C GLY A 537 1.05 -37.95 -2.20
N THR A 538 1.89 -38.92 -2.54
CA THR A 538 3.26 -38.69 -3.02
C THR A 538 3.29 -38.20 -4.47
N PHE A 539 4.36 -37.49 -4.87
CA PHE A 539 4.48 -36.95 -6.22
C PHE A 539 4.95 -38.00 -7.25
N SER A 540 4.39 -37.95 -8.46
CA SER A 540 4.82 -38.76 -9.58
C SER A 540 6.08 -38.20 -10.21
N GLN A 541 7.23 -38.87 -9.97
CA GLN A 541 8.51 -38.49 -10.56
C GLN A 541 8.45 -38.49 -12.11
N GLU A 542 7.67 -39.41 -12.72
CA GLU A 542 7.49 -39.46 -14.16
C GLU A 542 6.80 -38.21 -14.71
N LYS A 543 5.68 -37.79 -14.08
CA LYS A 543 4.95 -36.59 -14.49
C LYS A 543 5.75 -35.28 -14.25
N ILE A 544 6.54 -35.20 -13.17
CA ILE A 544 7.41 -34.08 -12.90
C ILE A 544 8.52 -33.98 -13.94
N ALA A 545 9.15 -35.09 -14.29
CA ALA A 545 10.18 -35.12 -15.34
C ALA A 545 9.58 -34.76 -16.72
N GLU A 546 8.36 -35.19 -17.02
CA GLU A 546 7.63 -34.81 -18.24
C GLU A 546 7.33 -33.30 -18.23
N LEU A 547 6.83 -32.74 -17.13
CA LEU A 547 6.57 -31.30 -16.94
C LEU A 547 7.81 -30.45 -17.25
N LEU A 548 8.94 -30.77 -16.65
CA LEU A 548 10.19 -30.02 -16.87
C LEU A 548 10.63 -30.04 -18.35
N LYS A 549 10.46 -31.18 -19.03
CA LYS A 549 10.78 -31.32 -20.45
C LYS A 549 9.83 -30.51 -21.34
N LEU A 550 8.52 -30.56 -21.04
CA LEU A 550 7.51 -29.82 -21.80
C LEU A 550 7.68 -28.30 -21.61
N SER A 551 7.97 -27.84 -20.39
CA SER A 551 8.21 -26.42 -20.12
C SER A 551 9.29 -25.81 -21.03
N ARG A 552 10.39 -26.54 -21.25
CA ARG A 552 11.49 -26.10 -22.13
C ARG A 552 11.06 -25.93 -23.59
N GLN A 553 10.02 -26.61 -24.03
CA GLN A 553 9.57 -26.60 -25.43
C GLN A 553 8.53 -25.52 -25.73
N LEU A 554 7.93 -24.93 -24.71
CA LEU A 554 6.83 -23.95 -24.86
C LEU A 554 7.31 -22.55 -25.21
N ILE A 555 8.54 -22.18 -24.87
CA ILE A 555 9.07 -20.83 -25.06
C ILE A 555 10.29 -20.82 -25.99
N ASP A 556 10.60 -19.65 -26.54
CA ASP A 556 11.79 -19.44 -27.33
C ASP A 556 13.04 -19.34 -26.43
N GLU A 557 14.09 -20.10 -26.79
CA GLU A 557 15.32 -20.18 -25.96
C GLU A 557 16.02 -18.81 -25.83
N SER A 558 16.03 -17.99 -26.88
CA SER A 558 16.67 -16.68 -26.86
C SER A 558 15.88 -15.68 -25.99
N GLN A 559 14.55 -15.70 -26.04
CA GLN A 559 13.71 -14.85 -25.18
C GLN A 559 13.81 -15.25 -23.72
N SER A 560 13.91 -16.54 -23.42
CA SER A 560 14.10 -17.03 -22.05
C SER A 560 15.44 -16.61 -21.47
N GLU A 561 16.54 -16.66 -22.25
CA GLU A 561 17.86 -16.22 -21.81
C GLU A 561 17.90 -14.72 -21.48
N ASP A 562 17.24 -13.89 -22.27
CA ASP A 562 17.13 -12.45 -22.01
C ASP A 562 16.30 -12.18 -20.74
N MET A 563 15.21 -12.87 -20.51
CA MET A 563 14.40 -12.76 -19.31
C MET A 563 15.13 -13.24 -18.06
N GLU A 564 15.89 -14.35 -18.13
CA GLU A 564 16.72 -14.81 -17.02
C GLU A 564 17.82 -13.81 -16.63
N MET A 565 18.43 -13.16 -17.62
CA MET A 565 19.46 -12.18 -17.37
C MET A 565 18.91 -10.90 -16.70
N GLN A 566 17.70 -10.48 -17.04
CA GLN A 566 17.07 -9.27 -16.51
C GLN A 566 16.27 -9.54 -15.24
N TRP A 567 15.57 -10.67 -15.13
CA TRP A 567 14.51 -10.92 -14.15
C TRP A 567 14.65 -12.24 -13.37
N GLY A 568 15.48 -13.19 -13.80
CA GLY A 568 15.54 -14.53 -13.20
C GLY A 568 15.80 -14.52 -11.68
N THR A 569 16.75 -13.70 -11.19
CA THR A 569 17.00 -13.55 -9.75
C THR A 569 15.85 -12.83 -9.04
N TYR A 570 15.24 -11.84 -9.68
CA TYR A 570 14.14 -11.08 -9.12
C TYR A 570 12.88 -11.97 -8.94
N PHE A 571 12.46 -12.68 -9.98
CA PHE A 571 11.34 -13.61 -9.91
C PHE A 571 11.57 -14.72 -8.89
N LYS A 572 12.77 -15.33 -8.91
CA LYS A 572 13.12 -16.41 -8.00
C LYS A 572 13.06 -16.02 -6.55
N ASN A 573 13.65 -14.87 -6.19
CA ASN A 573 13.62 -14.39 -4.82
C ASN A 573 12.19 -14.11 -4.34
N ARG A 574 11.34 -13.54 -5.19
CA ARG A 574 9.94 -13.24 -4.87
C ARG A 574 9.09 -14.50 -4.73
N ILE A 575 9.25 -15.48 -5.60
CA ILE A 575 8.53 -16.76 -5.52
C ILE A 575 8.95 -17.53 -4.25
N VAL A 576 10.23 -17.49 -3.89
CA VAL A 576 10.75 -18.15 -2.67
C VAL A 576 10.33 -17.39 -1.41
N ALA A 577 10.31 -16.07 -1.44
CA ALA A 577 9.86 -15.25 -0.32
C ALA A 577 8.34 -15.30 -0.05
N GLY A 578 7.62 -16.10 -0.81
CA GLY A 578 6.26 -16.56 -0.43
C GLY A 578 5.11 -15.65 -0.79
N ASN A 579 5.32 -14.40 -1.20
CA ASN A 579 4.17 -13.53 -1.03
C ASN A 579 3.84 -12.54 -2.14
N THR A 580 4.62 -12.41 -3.19
CA THR A 580 4.34 -11.36 -4.17
C THR A 580 4.30 -11.80 -5.62
N MET A 581 4.76 -13.02 -5.92
CA MET A 581 4.62 -13.53 -7.29
C MET A 581 3.95 -14.90 -7.28
N SER A 582 2.72 -14.87 -7.69
CA SER A 582 1.97 -16.04 -8.06
C SER A 582 2.67 -16.78 -9.22
N PRO A 583 2.52 -18.11 -9.32
CA PRO A 583 2.93 -18.83 -10.52
C PRO A 583 2.27 -18.31 -11.80
N PHE A 584 1.27 -17.44 -11.67
CA PHE A 584 0.49 -16.90 -12.77
C PHE A 584 0.85 -15.46 -13.15
N SER A 585 1.78 -14.79 -12.44
CA SER A 585 2.04 -13.37 -12.66
C SER A 585 2.86 -13.07 -13.91
N GLY A 586 2.37 -12.12 -14.72
CA GLY A 586 3.17 -11.37 -15.69
C GLY A 586 3.72 -12.16 -16.86
N ILE A 587 3.02 -13.15 -17.38
CA ILE A 587 3.44 -13.94 -18.54
C ILE A 587 2.63 -13.50 -19.77
N GLY A 588 3.31 -13.04 -20.81
CA GLY A 588 2.76 -12.90 -22.16
C GLY A 588 1.74 -11.76 -22.38
N MET A 589 1.45 -10.92 -21.39
CA MET A 589 0.47 -9.84 -21.57
C MET A 589 0.90 -8.85 -22.64
N MET A 590 2.15 -8.42 -22.64
CA MET A 590 2.67 -7.43 -23.56
C MET A 590 2.72 -7.96 -25.00
N GLU A 591 3.08 -9.21 -25.17
CA GLU A 591 3.17 -9.87 -26.47
C GLU A 591 1.80 -10.02 -27.14
N LEU A 592 0.72 -10.08 -26.36
CA LEU A 592 -0.64 -10.15 -26.92
C LEU A 592 -1.08 -8.88 -27.63
N TYR A 593 -0.49 -7.72 -27.34
CA TYR A 593 -0.73 -6.50 -28.12
C TYR A 593 -0.10 -6.57 -29.52
N GLU A 594 0.98 -7.34 -29.69
CA GLU A 594 1.70 -7.49 -30.95
C GLU A 594 1.29 -8.77 -31.71
N ASP A 595 1.08 -9.88 -30.99
CA ASP A 595 0.75 -11.18 -31.57
C ASP A 595 -0.25 -11.98 -30.71
N THR A 596 -1.46 -12.19 -31.25
CA THR A 596 -2.56 -12.91 -30.58
C THR A 596 -2.36 -14.43 -30.51
N SER A 597 -1.27 -14.99 -31.05
CA SER A 597 -0.96 -16.43 -30.95
C SER A 597 -0.47 -16.83 -29.56
N PHE A 598 -0.05 -15.88 -28.72
CA PHE A 598 0.42 -16.15 -27.37
C PHE A 598 -0.72 -16.30 -26.37
N THR A 599 -0.39 -16.85 -25.22
CA THR A 599 -1.27 -16.89 -24.04
C THR A 599 -0.75 -15.93 -23.00
N GLY A 600 -1.58 -15.01 -22.55
CA GLY A 600 -1.34 -14.24 -21.36
C GLY A 600 -1.78 -15.03 -20.13
N VAL A 601 -0.99 -14.89 -19.07
CA VAL A 601 -1.26 -15.52 -17.77
C VAL A 601 -1.07 -14.50 -16.67
N ASP A 602 -2.09 -14.31 -15.83
CA ASP A 602 -2.00 -13.41 -14.68
C ASP A 602 -2.84 -13.92 -13.50
N ASP A 603 -2.65 -13.32 -12.35
CA ASP A 603 -3.51 -13.48 -11.18
C ASP A 603 -4.17 -12.14 -10.82
N LEU A 604 -5.48 -12.11 -10.88
CA LEU A 604 -6.25 -10.91 -10.58
C LEU A 604 -6.38 -10.74 -9.07
N TYR A 605 -5.93 -9.59 -8.57
CA TYR A 605 -5.99 -9.25 -7.15
C TYR A 605 -6.63 -7.89 -6.87
N GLY A 606 -6.99 -7.14 -7.90
CA GLY A 606 -7.61 -5.83 -7.78
C GLY A 606 -8.16 -5.31 -9.11
N LEU A 607 -8.76 -4.14 -9.06
CA LEU A 607 -9.40 -3.52 -10.21
C LEU A 607 -8.40 -3.16 -11.33
N ALA A 608 -7.17 -2.77 -10.95
CA ALA A 608 -6.12 -2.42 -11.90
C ALA A 608 -5.75 -3.59 -12.82
N GLN A 609 -5.56 -4.81 -12.29
CA GLN A 609 -5.26 -5.99 -13.11
C GLN A 609 -6.46 -6.39 -13.98
N ILE A 610 -7.68 -6.24 -13.45
CA ILE A 610 -8.90 -6.48 -14.24
C ILE A 610 -8.97 -5.48 -15.40
N SER A 611 -8.63 -4.21 -15.18
CA SER A 611 -8.58 -3.18 -16.22
C SER A 611 -7.61 -3.55 -17.34
N LEU A 612 -6.38 -3.96 -17.00
CA LEU A 612 -5.37 -4.41 -17.97
C LEU A 612 -5.91 -5.52 -18.88
N ILE A 613 -6.50 -6.54 -18.29
CA ILE A 613 -7.02 -7.67 -19.07
C ILE A 613 -8.24 -7.28 -19.92
N CYS A 614 -9.13 -6.44 -19.39
CA CYS A 614 -10.27 -5.94 -20.15
C CYS A 614 -9.81 -5.14 -21.39
N ASP A 615 -8.76 -4.34 -21.25
CA ASP A 615 -8.19 -3.57 -22.37
C ASP A 615 -7.60 -4.49 -23.45
N VAL A 616 -6.82 -5.51 -23.07
CA VAL A 616 -6.29 -6.51 -24.01
C VAL A 616 -7.42 -7.22 -24.76
N LEU A 617 -8.48 -7.63 -24.06
CA LEU A 617 -9.61 -8.33 -24.67
C LEU A 617 -10.43 -7.42 -25.61
N GLU A 618 -10.48 -6.11 -25.35
CA GLU A 618 -11.15 -5.14 -26.20
C GLU A 618 -10.33 -4.80 -27.45
N THR A 619 -9.04 -4.55 -27.27
CA THR A 619 -8.14 -4.13 -28.35
C THR A 619 -7.75 -5.27 -29.29
N GLN A 620 -7.80 -6.52 -28.83
CA GLN A 620 -7.45 -7.73 -29.58
C GLN A 620 -8.66 -8.65 -29.81
N PRO A 621 -9.42 -8.48 -30.91
CA PRO A 621 -10.61 -9.28 -31.18
C PRO A 621 -10.30 -10.78 -31.33
N GLY A 622 -11.13 -11.61 -30.72
CA GLY A 622 -11.04 -13.08 -30.81
C GLY A 622 -10.29 -13.71 -29.64
N LEU A 623 -9.82 -12.92 -28.70
CA LEU A 623 -9.32 -13.40 -27.42
C LEU A 623 -10.46 -13.71 -26.46
N SER A 624 -10.22 -14.64 -25.55
CA SER A 624 -11.10 -15.02 -24.45
C SER A 624 -10.31 -15.16 -23.14
N ILE A 625 -11.01 -15.20 -22.03
CA ILE A 625 -10.42 -15.36 -20.68
C ILE A 625 -10.99 -16.61 -20.01
N GLN A 626 -10.16 -17.34 -19.29
CA GLN A 626 -10.54 -18.53 -18.55
C GLN A 626 -9.80 -18.61 -17.21
N ASN A 627 -10.51 -19.00 -16.15
CA ASN A 627 -9.89 -19.46 -14.91
C ASN A 627 -9.65 -20.97 -14.98
N PRO A 628 -8.38 -21.45 -14.92
CA PRO A 628 -8.08 -22.87 -15.03
C PRO A 628 -8.60 -23.63 -13.80
N HIS A 629 -9.33 -24.73 -14.01
CA HIS A 629 -9.83 -25.63 -12.97
C HIS A 629 -10.60 -24.98 -11.82
N GLN A 630 -11.15 -23.78 -12.03
CA GLN A 630 -11.79 -22.97 -10.97
C GLN A 630 -10.85 -22.72 -9.77
N LEU A 631 -9.54 -22.53 -10.06
CA LEU A 631 -8.51 -22.27 -9.08
C LEU A 631 -8.66 -20.91 -8.42
N TYR A 632 -8.23 -20.81 -7.17
CA TYR A 632 -7.95 -19.55 -6.50
C TYR A 632 -6.75 -19.69 -5.57
N LEU A 633 -6.01 -18.61 -5.36
CA LEU A 633 -4.93 -18.56 -4.39
C LEU A 633 -5.44 -17.84 -3.15
N PRO A 634 -5.66 -18.57 -2.04
CA PRO A 634 -6.11 -17.93 -0.80
C PRO A 634 -5.00 -17.07 -0.20
N GLY A 635 -5.35 -15.89 0.33
CA GLY A 635 -4.44 -14.97 1.00
C GLY A 635 -4.99 -14.48 2.33
N ASN A 636 -4.09 -13.98 3.20
CA ASN A 636 -4.43 -13.58 4.55
C ASN A 636 -5.26 -14.67 5.28
N ARG A 637 -4.76 -15.89 5.24
CA ARG A 637 -5.44 -17.06 5.82
C ARG A 637 -5.39 -16.99 7.34
N MET A 638 -6.53 -16.80 7.97
CA MET A 638 -6.66 -16.64 9.41
C MET A 638 -7.05 -17.94 10.09
N GLY A 639 -6.44 -18.21 11.24
CA GLY A 639 -6.82 -19.31 12.15
C GLY A 639 -6.80 -18.84 13.60
N ILE A 640 -7.55 -19.51 14.46
CA ILE A 640 -7.56 -19.26 15.91
C ILE A 640 -6.76 -20.36 16.59
N ASN A 641 -5.88 -19.96 17.51
CA ASN A 641 -5.15 -20.88 18.36
C ASN A 641 -6.13 -21.57 19.33
N ALA A 642 -6.20 -22.91 19.28
CA ALA A 642 -7.10 -23.69 20.12
C ALA A 642 -6.84 -23.48 21.62
N SER A 643 -5.62 -23.09 22.02
CA SER A 643 -5.27 -22.77 23.40
C SER A 643 -5.55 -21.33 23.82
N SER A 644 -6.02 -20.47 22.89
CA SER A 644 -6.40 -19.08 23.20
C SER A 644 -7.44 -19.00 24.31
N LYS A 645 -7.29 -18.00 25.16
CA LYS A 645 -8.27 -17.65 26.22
C LYS A 645 -9.20 -16.52 25.79
N GLU A 646 -8.87 -15.86 24.69
CA GLU A 646 -9.60 -14.71 24.13
C GLU A 646 -10.29 -15.08 22.79
N LYS A 647 -10.83 -16.33 22.69
CA LYS A 647 -11.44 -16.84 21.45
C LYS A 647 -12.58 -15.97 20.91
N GLU A 648 -13.39 -15.39 21.79
CA GLU A 648 -14.47 -14.48 21.39
C GLU A 648 -13.93 -13.21 20.72
N LEU A 649 -12.85 -12.63 21.28
CA LEU A 649 -12.19 -11.47 20.66
C LEU A 649 -11.48 -11.86 19.34
N ALA A 650 -10.92 -13.07 19.29
CA ALA A 650 -10.30 -13.60 18.06
C ALA A 650 -11.35 -13.78 16.92
N GLU A 651 -12.54 -14.30 17.23
CA GLU A 651 -13.65 -14.39 16.28
C GLU A 651 -14.12 -12.99 15.83
N GLU A 652 -14.25 -12.03 16.76
CA GLU A 652 -14.60 -10.65 16.44
C GLU A 652 -13.54 -9.95 15.57
N PHE A 653 -12.25 -10.23 15.80
CA PHE A 653 -11.17 -9.74 14.94
C PHE A 653 -11.30 -10.29 13.51
N MET A 654 -11.56 -11.60 13.37
CA MET A 654 -11.84 -12.20 12.07
C MET A 654 -13.09 -11.59 11.40
N GLU A 655 -14.13 -11.26 12.15
CA GLU A 655 -15.30 -10.55 11.61
C GLU A 655 -14.97 -9.16 11.09
N ILE A 656 -14.07 -8.44 11.75
CA ILE A 656 -13.60 -7.13 11.30
C ILE A 656 -12.78 -7.28 10.02
N MET A 657 -11.87 -8.25 9.93
CA MET A 657 -11.16 -8.57 8.69
C MET A 657 -12.09 -8.83 7.50
N LEU A 658 -13.28 -9.37 7.77
CA LEU A 658 -14.33 -9.66 6.77
C LEU A 658 -15.36 -8.53 6.65
N SER A 659 -15.21 -7.42 7.35
CA SER A 659 -16.15 -6.29 7.27
C SER A 659 -16.03 -5.53 5.96
N ASP A 660 -17.09 -4.80 5.59
CA ASP A 660 -17.05 -3.91 4.43
C ASP A 660 -15.94 -2.85 4.54
N GLU A 661 -15.73 -2.32 5.74
CA GLU A 661 -14.71 -1.32 6.01
C GLU A 661 -13.31 -1.80 5.61
N ILE A 662 -12.99 -3.07 5.81
CA ILE A 662 -11.71 -3.66 5.47
C ILE A 662 -11.72 -4.23 4.03
N GLN A 663 -12.77 -4.94 3.65
CA GLN A 663 -12.86 -5.65 2.37
C GLN A 663 -12.98 -4.73 1.13
N GLN A 664 -13.27 -3.44 1.32
CA GLN A 664 -13.37 -2.46 0.22
C GLN A 664 -12.11 -1.60 0.05
N GLN A 665 -11.14 -1.72 0.95
CA GLN A 665 -9.86 -1.03 0.80
C GLN A 665 -9.01 -1.73 -0.27
N ASP A 666 -8.31 -0.96 -1.07
CA ASP A 666 -7.42 -1.49 -2.11
C ASP A 666 -6.07 -1.89 -1.52
N PHE A 667 -6.08 -3.01 -0.83
CA PHE A 667 -4.84 -3.65 -0.42
C PHE A 667 -4.36 -4.53 -1.57
N VAL A 668 -3.31 -4.27 -2.22
CA VAL A 668 -2.69 -5.08 -3.31
C VAL A 668 -2.52 -6.59 -2.94
N GLU A 669 -3.29 -7.08 -1.97
CA GLU A 669 -3.18 -8.41 -1.37
C GLU A 669 -4.15 -9.44 -1.94
N GLY A 670 -5.21 -9.02 -2.62
CA GLY A 670 -6.16 -9.92 -3.27
C GLY A 670 -7.58 -9.38 -3.37
N LEU A 671 -8.41 -10.07 -4.13
CA LEU A 671 -9.85 -9.80 -4.24
C LEU A 671 -10.55 -10.08 -2.90
N PRO A 672 -11.60 -9.33 -2.56
CA PRO A 672 -12.36 -9.54 -1.34
C PRO A 672 -13.09 -10.90 -1.35
N VAL A 673 -13.07 -11.59 -0.21
CA VAL A 673 -13.83 -12.85 -0.05
C VAL A 673 -15.30 -12.58 0.28
N ARG A 674 -15.66 -11.36 0.68
CA ARG A 674 -17.05 -10.97 0.90
C ARG A 674 -17.73 -10.70 -0.43
N THR A 675 -18.85 -11.40 -0.67
CA THR A 675 -19.58 -11.36 -1.96
C THR A 675 -20.03 -9.94 -2.31
N GLU A 676 -20.57 -9.18 -1.35
CA GLU A 676 -21.01 -7.80 -1.55
C GLU A 676 -19.85 -6.88 -1.92
N SER A 677 -18.70 -6.98 -1.24
CA SER A 677 -17.52 -6.17 -1.52
C SER A 677 -16.91 -6.51 -2.89
N LEU A 678 -16.93 -7.79 -3.27
CA LEU A 678 -16.52 -8.22 -4.61
C LEU A 678 -17.43 -7.63 -5.71
N GLU A 679 -18.74 -7.60 -5.49
CA GLU A 679 -19.72 -7.02 -6.44
C GLU A 679 -19.58 -5.49 -6.55
N LYS A 680 -19.20 -4.81 -5.48
CA LYS A 680 -18.95 -3.35 -5.49
C LYS A 680 -17.80 -2.92 -6.40
N LEU A 681 -16.87 -3.81 -6.77
CA LEU A 681 -15.85 -3.50 -7.77
C LEU A 681 -16.46 -3.07 -9.12
N ALA A 682 -17.62 -3.63 -9.49
CA ALA A 682 -18.34 -3.20 -10.68
C ALA A 682 -18.94 -1.79 -10.53
N ASP A 683 -19.37 -1.41 -9.33
CA ASP A 683 -19.91 -0.07 -9.06
C ASP A 683 -18.79 0.98 -9.08
N ILE A 684 -17.58 0.62 -8.56
CA ILE A 684 -16.38 1.47 -8.61
C ILE A 684 -15.96 1.67 -10.08
N ALA A 685 -15.90 0.58 -10.86
CA ALA A 685 -15.55 0.64 -12.27
C ALA A 685 -16.54 1.52 -13.06
N GLU A 686 -17.84 1.40 -12.80
CA GLU A 686 -18.87 2.21 -13.48
C GLU A 686 -18.77 3.70 -13.14
N LYS A 687 -18.41 4.05 -11.90
CA LYS A 687 -18.20 5.45 -11.48
C LYS A 687 -16.99 6.08 -12.17
N GLY A 688 -15.91 5.32 -12.35
CA GLY A 688 -14.70 5.78 -13.05
C GLY A 688 -14.78 5.66 -14.58
N ALA A 689 -15.92 5.25 -15.16
CA ALA A 689 -16.03 4.98 -16.58
C ALA A 689 -15.72 6.22 -17.44
N GLY A 690 -14.72 6.09 -18.29
CA GLY A 690 -14.22 7.18 -19.15
C GLY A 690 -13.06 7.98 -18.55
N GLU A 691 -12.64 7.68 -17.34
CA GLU A 691 -11.45 8.23 -16.71
C GLU A 691 -10.25 7.28 -16.89
N GLU A 692 -9.05 7.85 -16.94
CA GLU A 692 -7.82 7.08 -16.89
C GLU A 692 -7.60 6.57 -15.46
N MET A 693 -7.29 5.28 -15.36
CA MET A 693 -6.97 4.67 -14.07
C MET A 693 -5.46 4.73 -13.79
N PHE A 694 -4.65 4.40 -14.79
CA PHE A 694 -3.18 4.48 -14.74
C PHE A 694 -2.59 4.34 -16.14
N SER A 695 -1.31 4.69 -16.30
CA SER A 695 -0.56 4.53 -17.54
C SER A 695 0.69 3.67 -17.34
N ILE A 696 1.06 2.88 -18.34
CA ILE A 696 2.28 2.08 -18.39
C ILE A 696 3.13 2.51 -19.57
N GLY A 697 4.42 2.78 -19.30
CA GLY A 697 5.40 3.06 -20.36
C GLY A 697 5.95 1.78 -20.99
N PHE A 698 5.94 1.70 -22.32
CA PHE A 698 6.51 0.58 -23.07
C PHE A 698 7.97 0.84 -23.47
N THR A 699 8.71 -0.21 -23.79
CA THR A 699 10.04 -0.13 -24.38
C THR A 699 9.95 0.61 -25.74
N GLY A 700 10.41 1.85 -25.74
CA GLY A 700 10.30 2.74 -26.92
C GLY A 700 9.79 4.12 -26.58
N GLY A 701 9.32 4.33 -25.33
CA GLY A 701 8.84 5.63 -24.84
C GLY A 701 7.35 5.88 -25.07
N GLU A 702 6.63 4.94 -25.65
CA GLU A 702 5.17 5.02 -25.78
C GLU A 702 4.51 4.74 -24.43
N MET A 703 3.56 5.60 -24.02
CA MET A 703 2.71 5.42 -22.85
C MET A 703 1.36 4.85 -23.30
N HIS A 704 0.90 3.79 -22.66
CA HIS A 704 -0.44 3.26 -22.86
C HIS A 704 -1.28 3.53 -21.61
N SER A 705 -2.41 4.24 -21.82
CA SER A 705 -3.33 4.59 -20.73
C SER A 705 -4.42 3.53 -20.62
N TYR A 706 -4.66 3.09 -19.39
CA TYR A 706 -5.68 2.12 -19.04
C TYR A 706 -6.82 2.81 -18.30
N GLY A 707 -8.02 2.71 -18.88
CA GLY A 707 -9.24 3.25 -18.28
C GLY A 707 -9.92 2.27 -17.33
N TYR A 708 -10.89 2.75 -16.58
CA TYR A 708 -11.77 1.87 -15.80
C TYR A 708 -12.58 0.95 -16.71
N PRO A 709 -12.68 -0.36 -16.44
CA PRO A 709 -13.48 -1.27 -17.25
C PRO A 709 -14.97 -0.96 -17.10
N THR A 710 -15.72 -1.09 -18.17
CA THR A 710 -17.19 -0.98 -18.10
C THR A 710 -17.79 -2.12 -17.29
N ARG A 711 -19.01 -1.92 -16.76
CA ARG A 711 -19.74 -3.00 -16.08
C ARG A 711 -19.90 -4.25 -16.92
N GLU A 712 -20.04 -4.13 -18.25
CA GLU A 712 -20.16 -5.27 -19.18
C GLU A 712 -18.84 -6.06 -19.25
N GLN A 713 -17.70 -5.38 -19.23
CA GLN A 713 -16.37 -6.00 -19.28
C GLN A 713 -16.01 -6.69 -17.96
N ILE A 714 -16.26 -6.05 -16.82
CA ILE A 714 -15.89 -6.58 -15.50
C ILE A 714 -16.79 -7.73 -15.04
N THR A 715 -18.08 -7.72 -15.39
CA THR A 715 -19.05 -8.72 -14.90
C THR A 715 -18.62 -10.17 -15.14
N PRO A 716 -18.14 -10.59 -16.32
CA PRO A 716 -17.68 -11.96 -16.54
C PRO A 716 -16.53 -12.37 -15.61
N VAL A 717 -15.62 -11.45 -15.30
CA VAL A 717 -14.49 -11.66 -14.38
C VAL A 717 -14.99 -11.88 -12.96
N LEU A 718 -15.91 -11.07 -12.49
CA LEU A 718 -16.51 -11.22 -11.16
C LEU A 718 -17.33 -12.52 -11.04
N GLU A 719 -18.00 -12.95 -12.09
CA GLU A 719 -18.69 -14.26 -12.10
C GLU A 719 -17.70 -15.42 -12.03
N MET A 720 -16.55 -15.34 -12.71
CA MET A 720 -15.47 -16.32 -12.53
C MET A 720 -14.94 -16.33 -11.09
N ALA A 721 -14.71 -15.14 -10.51
CA ALA A 721 -14.26 -15.01 -9.13
C ALA A 721 -15.26 -15.63 -8.12
N LYS A 722 -16.57 -15.43 -8.33
CA LYS A 722 -17.62 -16.08 -7.52
C LYS A 722 -17.70 -17.60 -7.76
N GLY A 723 -17.26 -18.07 -8.92
CA GLY A 723 -17.31 -19.46 -9.35
C GLY A 723 -16.13 -20.34 -8.93
N VAL A 724 -15.12 -19.80 -8.25
CA VAL A 724 -13.94 -20.55 -7.80
C VAL A 724 -14.30 -21.66 -6.81
N LYS A 725 -13.50 -22.75 -6.79
CA LYS A 725 -13.76 -23.91 -5.91
C LYS A 725 -12.51 -24.58 -5.39
N THR A 726 -11.41 -24.48 -6.13
CA THR A 726 -10.21 -25.27 -5.87
C THR A 726 -9.12 -24.34 -5.30
N PRO A 727 -8.82 -24.41 -4.00
CA PRO A 727 -7.70 -23.65 -3.42
C PRO A 727 -6.37 -24.18 -3.93
N LEU A 728 -5.49 -23.31 -4.37
CA LEU A 728 -4.12 -23.65 -4.69
C LEU A 728 -3.23 -23.18 -3.53
N VAL A 729 -2.85 -24.12 -2.68
CA VAL A 729 -1.91 -23.91 -1.59
C VAL A 729 -0.71 -24.82 -1.83
N ILE A 730 0.42 -24.21 -2.18
CA ILE A 730 1.71 -24.91 -2.35
C ILE A 730 2.58 -24.54 -1.16
N GLU A 731 2.91 -25.50 -0.32
CA GLU A 731 3.74 -25.27 0.86
C GLU A 731 5.12 -24.71 0.48
N LEU A 732 5.65 -23.84 1.34
CA LEU A 732 6.90 -23.14 1.12
C LEU A 732 8.07 -24.09 0.78
N SER A 733 8.21 -25.17 1.54
CA SER A 733 9.26 -26.19 1.33
C SER A 733 9.15 -26.89 -0.03
N VAL A 734 7.91 -27.20 -0.46
CA VAL A 734 7.59 -27.80 -1.77
C VAL A 734 7.97 -26.84 -2.89
N ARG A 735 7.52 -25.59 -2.79
CA ARG A 735 7.78 -24.54 -3.75
C ARG A 735 9.27 -24.27 -3.93
N LYS A 736 9.99 -24.09 -2.82
CA LYS A 736 11.44 -23.87 -2.79
C LYS A 736 12.21 -25.06 -3.42
N THR A 737 11.85 -26.28 -3.01
CA THR A 737 12.50 -27.48 -3.55
C THR A 737 12.25 -27.65 -5.05
N PHE A 738 11.02 -27.38 -5.51
CA PHE A 738 10.69 -27.44 -6.94
C PHE A 738 11.54 -26.46 -7.75
N LEU A 739 11.60 -25.20 -7.32
CA LEU A 739 12.37 -24.15 -8.02
C LEU A 739 13.88 -24.44 -8.05
N GLU A 740 14.44 -24.93 -6.94
CA GLU A 740 15.86 -25.35 -6.88
C GLU A 740 16.16 -26.49 -7.88
N CYS A 741 15.26 -27.47 -8.00
CA CYS A 741 15.39 -28.57 -8.93
C CYS A 741 15.18 -28.13 -10.39
N ALA A 742 14.23 -27.23 -10.65
CA ALA A 742 13.98 -26.65 -11.97
C ALA A 742 15.20 -25.84 -12.45
N GLU A 743 15.77 -24.97 -11.61
CA GLU A 743 16.99 -24.21 -11.92
C GLU A 743 18.16 -25.12 -12.32
N GLN A 744 18.42 -26.17 -11.53
CA GLN A 744 19.49 -27.13 -11.83
C GLN A 744 19.27 -27.87 -13.16
N TYR A 745 18.02 -28.21 -13.48
CA TYR A 745 17.68 -28.83 -14.75
C TYR A 745 17.85 -27.87 -15.94
N PHE A 746 17.30 -26.67 -15.87
CA PHE A 746 17.40 -25.68 -16.96
C PHE A 746 18.82 -25.17 -17.14
N GLY A 747 19.60 -25.04 -16.07
CA GLY A 747 21.04 -24.76 -16.10
C GLY A 747 21.90 -25.94 -16.56
N GLY A 748 21.31 -27.10 -16.91
CA GLY A 748 22.00 -28.26 -17.45
C GLY A 748 22.88 -29.02 -16.45
N THR A 749 22.71 -28.79 -15.15
CA THR A 749 23.47 -29.45 -14.09
C THR A 749 22.99 -30.87 -13.82
N ILE A 750 21.69 -31.09 -13.92
CA ILE A 750 21.06 -32.40 -13.71
C ILE A 750 20.05 -32.71 -14.83
N SER A 751 19.69 -33.99 -15.00
CA SER A 751 18.61 -34.39 -15.91
C SER A 751 17.22 -34.13 -15.31
N ALA A 752 16.17 -34.11 -16.13
CA ALA A 752 14.79 -33.97 -15.65
C ALA A 752 14.39 -35.14 -14.70
N GLU A 753 14.91 -36.35 -14.95
CA GLU A 753 14.69 -37.51 -14.10
C GLU A 753 15.39 -37.37 -12.73
N GLU A 754 16.59 -36.81 -12.71
CA GLU A 754 17.31 -36.54 -11.46
C GLU A 754 16.64 -35.41 -10.66
N ALA A 755 16.18 -34.35 -11.33
CA ALA A 755 15.42 -33.28 -10.72
C ALA A 755 14.12 -33.82 -10.08
N ALA A 756 13.35 -34.59 -10.84
CA ALA A 756 12.10 -35.20 -10.39
C ALA A 756 12.29 -36.18 -9.23
N LYS A 757 13.39 -36.96 -9.26
CA LYS A 757 13.73 -37.88 -8.17
C LYS A 757 14.10 -37.09 -6.90
N THR A 758 14.94 -36.08 -7.00
CA THR A 758 15.35 -35.24 -5.86
C THR A 758 14.15 -34.55 -5.22
N LEU A 759 13.25 -34.00 -6.03
CA LEU A 759 12.02 -33.39 -5.58
C LEU A 759 11.13 -34.42 -4.84
N GLY A 760 10.89 -35.58 -5.46
CA GLY A 760 10.06 -36.64 -4.85
C GLY A 760 10.60 -37.11 -3.51
N GLU A 761 11.91 -37.39 -3.41
CA GLU A 761 12.55 -37.84 -2.16
C GLU A 761 12.50 -36.78 -1.03
N LYS A 762 12.72 -35.50 -1.36
CA LYS A 762 12.63 -34.43 -0.38
C LYS A 762 11.19 -34.21 0.09
N MET A 763 10.22 -34.29 -0.82
CA MET A 763 8.82 -34.09 -0.49
C MET A 763 8.22 -35.25 0.29
N ASP A 764 8.60 -36.49 -0.04
CA ASP A 764 8.18 -37.71 0.69
C ASP A 764 8.71 -37.62 2.16
N LEU A 765 9.93 -37.13 2.36
CA LEU A 765 10.49 -36.87 3.69
C LEU A 765 9.68 -35.84 4.45
N TYR A 766 9.40 -34.70 3.81
CA TYR A 766 8.65 -33.60 4.42
C TYR A 766 7.20 -33.99 4.80
N LEU A 767 6.52 -34.76 3.95
CA LEU A 767 5.17 -35.27 4.23
C LEU A 767 5.15 -36.36 5.32
N SER A 768 6.31 -36.91 5.70
CA SER A 768 6.44 -37.93 6.75
C SER A 768 6.81 -37.35 8.13
N GLU A 769 7.25 -36.11 8.20
CA GLU A 769 7.58 -35.35 9.43
C GLU A 769 6.38 -34.58 9.97
#